data_e2dfdf7fcbf5ba862d4efcab8a096567
#
_entry.id   e2dfdf7fcbf5ba862d4efcab8a096567
#
_cell.length_a   1.000
_cell.length_b   1.000
_cell.length_c   1.000
_cell.angle_alpha   90.00
_cell.angle_beta   90.00
_cell.angle_gamma   90.00
#
_symmetry.space_group_name_H-M   'P 1'
#
loop_
_entity.id
_entity.type
_entity.pdbx_description
1 polymer ?
#
loop_
_entity_poly.entity_id
_entity_poly.type
_entity_poly.pdbx_seq_one_letter_code
_entity_poly.pdbx_strand_id
1 'polypeptide(L)'
;MAHDIRFAIRLLAKNPGFALAAILTLALGIGANTAIFSVVNGVLLRPAPVAHLDRLMMFWETDRNSSTTREPGSIPDYLDYKARGHSFDTLAGVMASEVNFAASAVDPIQIASLRVSHDMFPMLGISALQGRTFRAEEDTANGPAVALVSESLWRGSLGSRPDVIGQTVRLDDRPYQIVGVLPDTTDFGVLQVLAAAAYGRGFADRGERTHVDIWVPLQPDPQALPRATHPLFMLGRLAPGVTAAAAQDEMAGIAADLERTYPENRARGAHVEPLSEIVFGAVRPMLYVLLGAVGLVLLVACVNVASLLLARAAARAQEVALRRALGASRRQLLRQFLVESLLLTLVAGAAGVGLAYIGVEALVGLAPSDVPRLQNVSIDLPILGVTLLVSVIAGLTFGLIPTLQSRHVDLHATLKEGGDTRGTAGPGRARLRGALVVTELAFAVMLLSGAGLLIRSFWNLQQVDPGFRAGGVLKAEYKLPSTRYPADFSTWPNFKEQHAFTQAVLERAAALPGVLSVCVAGNHPLDPGFTNSFFVVGRRDEARTWPEISVRRVTPGYFQTVDLALTTGRLFSEQDATTAPAVSVINTAAAARFFPQRNPIGAQLQLYGAARTIVGVVENERFEGLSADAPLAVYLPMLQAPSANGSGVLLVRTAGDPSQLSAALRAVVRERDASLAVFGVEPLQATISRSVSQRRFAMWLLVVFAGTALLLGAVGIHGVLSYDVARRRREIGIRMALGAQPSGILRIIIGQSALLTVVALVIGAAGAFALTRFLSTLLFGVSGHDPATFVGVAALMAAVAFCATTIPAWRAARTDPALALRAE
;
A
#
# COMPACT_ATOMS: atom_id res chain seq x y z
N MET A 1 32.18 -32.73 18.29
CA MET A 1 31.58 -31.48 17.82
C MET A 1 32.65 -30.43 17.46
N ALA A 2 33.55 -30.01 18.35
CA ALA A 2 34.57 -28.99 18.03
C ALA A 2 35.47 -29.39 16.82
N HIS A 3 35.84 -30.69 16.70
CA HIS A 3 36.59 -31.20 15.57
C HIS A 3 35.78 -31.12 14.24
N ASP A 4 34.49 -31.43 14.27
CA ASP A 4 33.62 -31.36 13.07
C ASP A 4 33.45 -29.93 12.58
N ILE A 5 33.31 -28.98 13.51
CA ILE A 5 33.20 -27.53 13.20
C ILE A 5 34.51 -27.03 12.58
N ARG A 6 35.67 -27.35 13.15
CA ARG A 6 36.96 -26.96 12.58
C ARG A 6 37.20 -27.57 11.19
N PHE A 7 36.75 -28.80 11.01
CA PHE A 7 36.82 -29.48 9.72
C PHE A 7 35.93 -28.78 8.68
N ALA A 8 34.67 -28.47 9.04
CA ALA A 8 33.74 -27.76 8.17
C ALA A 8 34.26 -26.37 7.75
N ILE A 9 34.82 -25.59 8.69
CA ILE A 9 35.44 -24.28 8.38
C ILE A 9 36.59 -24.42 7.38
N ARG A 10 37.53 -25.36 7.63
CA ARG A 10 38.67 -25.58 6.71
C ARG A 10 38.21 -26.02 5.32
N LEU A 11 37.14 -26.77 5.25
CA LEU A 11 36.57 -27.28 4.03
C LEU A 11 35.88 -26.22 3.19
N LEU A 12 35.13 -25.31 3.84
CA LEU A 12 34.53 -24.14 3.20
C LEU A 12 35.64 -23.18 2.71
N ALA A 13 36.65 -22.94 3.52
CA ALA A 13 37.80 -22.10 3.15
C ALA A 13 38.64 -22.64 1.97
N LYS A 14 38.73 -23.99 1.81
CA LYS A 14 39.40 -24.61 0.66
C LYS A 14 38.61 -24.48 -0.66
N ASN A 15 37.34 -24.17 -0.62
CA ASN A 15 36.44 -24.01 -1.78
C ASN A 15 35.69 -22.68 -1.72
N PRO A 16 36.39 -21.54 -1.82
CA PRO A 16 35.75 -20.23 -1.55
C PRO A 16 34.67 -19.86 -2.56
N GLY A 17 34.78 -20.23 -3.83
CA GLY A 17 33.78 -19.97 -4.86
C GLY A 17 32.45 -20.67 -4.57
N PHE A 18 32.46 -21.92 -4.14
CA PHE A 18 31.28 -22.66 -3.72
C PHE A 18 30.67 -22.05 -2.46
N ALA A 19 31.51 -21.81 -1.44
CA ALA A 19 31.01 -21.25 -0.17
C ALA A 19 30.35 -19.88 -0.37
N LEU A 20 31.01 -19.00 -1.14
CA LEU A 20 30.51 -17.67 -1.46
C LEU A 20 29.19 -17.72 -2.24
N ALA A 21 29.13 -18.55 -3.30
CA ALA A 21 27.89 -18.68 -4.08
C ALA A 21 26.72 -19.20 -3.22
N ALA A 22 26.95 -20.21 -2.39
CA ALA A 22 25.91 -20.77 -1.52
C ALA A 22 25.49 -19.77 -0.42
N ILE A 23 26.45 -19.08 0.22
CA ILE A 23 26.17 -18.07 1.24
C ILE A 23 25.39 -16.88 0.64
N LEU A 24 25.81 -16.33 -0.50
CA LEU A 24 25.15 -15.21 -1.15
C LEU A 24 23.72 -15.58 -1.59
N THR A 25 23.54 -16.77 -2.19
CA THR A 25 22.22 -17.25 -2.61
C THR A 25 21.26 -17.36 -1.43
N LEU A 26 21.71 -17.99 -0.33
CA LEU A 26 20.87 -18.12 0.88
C LEU A 26 20.69 -16.80 1.60
N ALA A 27 21.72 -15.96 1.68
CA ALA A 27 21.65 -14.66 2.33
C ALA A 27 20.62 -13.73 1.64
N LEU A 28 20.57 -13.76 0.30
CA LEU A 28 19.54 -13.04 -0.46
C LEU A 28 18.13 -13.57 -0.15
N GLY A 29 17.93 -14.89 -0.17
CA GLY A 29 16.63 -15.49 0.12
C GLY A 29 16.19 -15.27 1.57
N ILE A 30 17.06 -15.50 2.54
CA ILE A 30 16.78 -15.30 3.97
C ILE A 30 16.60 -13.81 4.28
N GLY A 31 17.46 -12.94 3.74
CA GLY A 31 17.43 -11.50 3.96
C GLY A 31 16.16 -10.86 3.43
N ALA A 32 15.77 -11.19 2.20
CA ALA A 32 14.50 -10.72 1.62
C ALA A 32 13.29 -11.19 2.44
N ASN A 33 13.27 -12.47 2.87
CA ASN A 33 12.22 -13.00 3.75
C ASN A 33 12.18 -12.27 5.09
N THR A 34 13.32 -12.04 5.72
CA THR A 34 13.41 -11.34 7.00
C THR A 34 12.93 -9.91 6.86
N ALA A 35 13.30 -9.19 5.79
CA ALA A 35 12.87 -7.82 5.55
C ALA A 35 11.34 -7.72 5.37
N ILE A 36 10.76 -8.54 4.48
CA ILE A 36 9.30 -8.54 4.26
C ILE A 36 8.54 -9.04 5.50
N PHE A 37 9.07 -10.07 6.19
CA PHE A 37 8.46 -10.53 7.43
C PHE A 37 8.50 -9.45 8.52
N SER A 38 9.55 -8.62 8.59
CA SER A 38 9.62 -7.48 9.49
C SER A 38 8.49 -6.48 9.22
N VAL A 39 8.21 -6.19 7.94
CA VAL A 39 7.10 -5.32 7.55
C VAL A 39 5.76 -5.96 7.92
N VAL A 40 5.55 -7.23 7.58
CA VAL A 40 4.32 -7.97 7.93
C VAL A 40 4.11 -8.02 9.44
N ASN A 41 5.18 -8.30 10.20
CA ASN A 41 5.14 -8.31 11.66
C ASN A 41 4.79 -6.92 12.22
N GLY A 42 5.48 -5.88 11.77
CA GLY A 42 5.27 -4.51 12.24
C GLY A 42 3.88 -3.96 11.92
N VAL A 43 3.35 -4.28 10.72
CA VAL A 43 2.04 -3.79 10.26
C VAL A 43 0.88 -4.67 10.74
N LEU A 44 0.95 -6.00 10.57
CA LEU A 44 -0.20 -6.89 10.77
C LEU A 44 -0.17 -7.70 12.08
N LEU A 45 1.02 -8.19 12.51
CA LEU A 45 1.12 -9.16 13.58
C LEU A 45 1.41 -8.54 14.94
N ARG A 46 2.19 -7.46 14.98
CA ARG A 46 2.51 -6.76 16.21
C ARG A 46 1.24 -6.15 16.81
N PRO A 47 0.93 -6.41 18.09
CA PRO A 47 -0.23 -5.83 18.74
C PRO A 47 -0.29 -4.31 18.53
N ALA A 48 -1.47 -3.79 18.16
CA ALA A 48 -1.66 -2.35 18.14
C ALA A 48 -1.49 -1.80 19.58
N PRO A 49 -1.02 -0.57 19.74
CA PRO A 49 -0.84 0.05 21.05
C PRO A 49 -2.19 0.49 21.66
N VAL A 50 -3.22 -0.33 21.48
CA VAL A 50 -4.58 -0.11 21.98
C VAL A 50 -5.07 -1.35 22.70
N ALA A 51 -5.78 -1.16 23.80
CA ALA A 51 -6.34 -2.24 24.58
C ALA A 51 -7.49 -2.91 23.81
N HIS A 52 -7.54 -4.24 23.87
CA HIS A 52 -8.67 -5.04 23.38
C HIS A 52 -9.06 -4.76 21.89
N LEU A 53 -8.06 -4.68 20.99
CA LEU A 53 -8.28 -4.42 19.55
C LEU A 53 -9.32 -5.38 18.94
N ASP A 54 -9.38 -6.63 19.41
CA ASP A 54 -10.33 -7.65 19.00
C ASP A 54 -11.80 -7.30 19.29
N ARG A 55 -12.03 -6.39 20.25
CA ARG A 55 -13.36 -5.91 20.65
C ARG A 55 -13.65 -4.50 20.12
N LEU A 56 -12.71 -3.83 19.48
CA LEU A 56 -12.90 -2.50 18.91
C LEU A 56 -13.59 -2.60 17.56
N MET A 57 -14.72 -1.93 17.43
CA MET A 57 -15.55 -1.87 16.23
C MET A 57 -15.74 -0.44 15.77
N MET A 58 -15.65 -0.23 14.46
CA MET A 58 -16.23 0.97 13.85
C MET A 58 -17.72 0.77 13.66
N PHE A 59 -18.46 1.80 13.99
CA PHE A 59 -19.88 1.89 13.75
C PHE A 59 -20.14 2.97 12.71
N TRP A 60 -20.70 2.58 11.57
CA TRP A 60 -21.01 3.41 10.44
C TRP A 60 -22.52 3.54 10.25
N GLU A 61 -22.95 4.66 9.76
CA GLU A 61 -24.24 4.72 9.08
C GLU A 61 -24.13 4.15 7.66
N THR A 62 -25.26 3.73 7.10
CA THR A 62 -25.36 3.28 5.72
C THR A 62 -26.40 4.09 4.99
N ASP A 63 -26.24 4.28 3.69
CA ASP A 63 -27.29 4.85 2.83
C ASP A 63 -27.67 3.85 1.73
N ARG A 64 -28.94 3.39 1.79
CA ARG A 64 -29.46 2.43 0.81
C ARG A 64 -29.62 3.01 -0.59
N ASN A 65 -29.80 4.35 -0.71
CA ASN A 65 -29.97 5.02 -1.99
C ASN A 65 -28.63 5.10 -2.75
N SER A 66 -27.57 5.41 -2.04
CA SER A 66 -26.19 5.47 -2.58
C SER A 66 -25.50 4.12 -2.56
N SER A 67 -26.10 3.10 -1.92
CA SER A 67 -25.50 1.78 -1.67
C SER A 67 -24.18 1.87 -0.91
N THR A 68 -24.00 2.88 -0.09
CA THR A 68 -22.83 3.09 0.75
C THR A 68 -23.00 2.44 2.11
N THR A 69 -21.95 1.84 2.64
CA THR A 69 -21.96 1.12 3.93
C THR A 69 -21.04 1.75 4.97
N ARG A 70 -20.31 2.77 4.62
CA ARG A 70 -19.33 3.44 5.49
C ARG A 70 -19.54 4.94 5.46
N GLU A 71 -20.63 5.40 6.04
CA GLU A 71 -20.90 6.83 6.18
C GLU A 71 -20.71 7.28 7.62
N PRO A 72 -20.14 8.47 7.83
CA PRO A 72 -20.16 9.08 9.16
C PRO A 72 -21.59 9.31 9.64
N GLY A 73 -21.79 9.37 10.95
CA GLY A 73 -23.10 9.64 11.55
C GLY A 73 -23.29 11.11 11.93
N SER A 74 -24.49 11.43 12.38
CA SER A 74 -24.81 12.74 12.96
C SER A 74 -24.55 12.77 14.47
N ILE A 75 -24.35 13.96 15.05
CA ILE A 75 -24.25 14.09 16.51
C ILE A 75 -25.53 13.64 17.22
N PRO A 76 -26.77 14.03 16.76
CA PRO A 76 -27.99 13.52 17.37
C PRO A 76 -28.13 12.00 17.31
N ASP A 77 -27.79 11.37 16.19
CA ASP A 77 -27.83 9.91 16.05
C ASP A 77 -26.83 9.20 16.98
N TYR A 78 -25.61 9.74 17.07
CA TYR A 78 -24.60 9.24 18.01
C TYR A 78 -25.10 9.24 19.47
N LEU A 79 -25.77 10.33 19.89
CA LEU A 79 -26.36 10.43 21.24
C LEU A 79 -27.48 9.42 21.43
N ASP A 80 -28.33 9.21 20.42
CA ASP A 80 -29.40 8.21 20.44
C ASP A 80 -28.79 6.78 20.52
N TYR A 81 -27.80 6.42 19.69
CA TYR A 81 -27.14 5.13 19.75
C TYR A 81 -26.43 4.89 21.08
N LYS A 82 -25.74 5.91 21.61
CA LYS A 82 -25.04 5.83 22.91
C LYS A 82 -26.00 5.65 24.09
N ALA A 83 -27.16 6.27 24.02
CA ALA A 83 -28.17 6.17 25.09
C ALA A 83 -28.99 4.88 25.06
N ARG A 84 -29.21 4.28 23.87
CA ARG A 84 -30.10 3.15 23.65
C ARG A 84 -29.41 1.80 23.46
N GLY A 85 -28.13 1.84 23.01
CA GLY A 85 -27.35 0.62 22.73
C GLY A 85 -26.75 0.01 23.97
N HIS A 86 -26.74 -1.34 24.04
CA HIS A 86 -26.17 -2.11 25.16
C HIS A 86 -25.02 -3.03 24.69
N SER A 87 -24.87 -3.23 23.39
CA SER A 87 -23.80 -4.07 22.82
C SER A 87 -22.40 -3.48 22.95
N PHE A 88 -22.31 -2.17 23.16
CA PHE A 88 -21.05 -1.49 23.42
C PHE A 88 -20.96 -1.09 24.90
N ASP A 89 -19.85 -1.44 25.58
CA ASP A 89 -19.57 -0.93 26.93
C ASP A 89 -19.15 0.56 26.90
N THR A 90 -18.60 0.99 25.76
CA THR A 90 -18.25 2.38 25.48
C THR A 90 -18.44 2.66 23.98
N LEU A 91 -19.11 3.74 23.65
CA LEU A 91 -19.22 4.27 22.29
C LEU A 91 -18.66 5.69 22.26
N ALA A 92 -17.54 5.88 21.57
CA ALA A 92 -16.84 7.15 21.43
C ALA A 92 -17.12 7.80 20.08
N GLY A 93 -17.25 9.12 20.09
CA GLY A 93 -17.38 9.92 18.88
C GLY A 93 -16.06 10.58 18.49
N VAL A 94 -15.76 10.59 17.20
CA VAL A 94 -14.58 11.22 16.61
C VAL A 94 -15.01 12.09 15.43
N MET A 95 -14.56 13.34 15.41
CA MET A 95 -14.79 14.25 14.29
C MET A 95 -13.45 14.80 13.82
N ALA A 96 -13.18 14.64 12.53
CA ALA A 96 -11.98 15.19 11.93
C ALA A 96 -12.02 16.71 11.94
N SER A 97 -10.90 17.30 12.26
CA SER A 97 -10.71 18.74 12.23
C SER A 97 -9.29 19.04 11.79
N GLU A 98 -9.11 20.14 11.10
CA GLU A 98 -7.82 20.70 10.80
C GLU A 98 -7.77 22.07 11.37
N VAL A 99 -6.65 22.41 11.96
CA VAL A 99 -6.49 23.71 12.63
C VAL A 99 -5.21 24.38 12.21
N ASN A 100 -5.28 25.70 12.08
CA ASN A 100 -4.08 26.53 11.99
C ASN A 100 -3.49 26.63 13.41
N PHE A 101 -2.33 26.05 13.59
CA PHE A 101 -1.58 26.09 14.84
C PHE A 101 -0.54 27.19 14.79
N ALA A 102 -0.55 28.06 15.77
CA ALA A 102 0.46 29.09 15.96
C ALA A 102 1.08 28.95 17.36
N ALA A 103 2.36 28.57 17.40
CA ALA A 103 3.19 28.74 18.58
C ALA A 103 3.85 30.12 18.51
N SER A 104 4.06 30.76 19.66
CA SER A 104 4.41 32.19 19.80
C SER A 104 5.65 32.69 19.03
N ALA A 105 6.39 31.85 18.31
CA ALA A 105 7.62 32.20 17.61
C ALA A 105 7.81 31.50 16.24
N VAL A 106 6.81 30.76 15.75
CA VAL A 106 6.94 29.98 14.51
C VAL A 106 5.84 30.39 13.54
N ASP A 107 6.14 30.37 12.25
CA ASP A 107 5.13 30.54 11.20
C ASP A 107 3.94 29.60 11.42
N PRO A 108 2.70 30.07 11.17
CA PRO A 108 1.51 29.23 11.32
C PRO A 108 1.64 27.99 10.46
N ILE A 109 1.41 26.84 11.07
CA ILE A 109 1.36 25.55 10.40
C ILE A 109 -0.03 24.97 10.51
N GLN A 110 -0.49 24.29 9.48
CA GLN A 110 -1.69 23.48 9.60
C GLN A 110 -1.30 22.14 10.18
N ILE A 111 -2.06 21.68 11.15
CA ILE A 111 -1.90 20.36 11.78
C ILE A 111 -3.21 19.59 11.75
N ALA A 112 -3.09 18.27 11.66
CA ALA A 112 -4.22 17.38 11.80
C ALA A 112 -4.69 17.39 13.25
N SER A 113 -5.99 17.63 13.44
CA SER A 113 -6.63 17.65 14.75
C SER A 113 -7.85 16.77 14.74
N LEU A 114 -8.20 16.21 15.89
CA LEU A 114 -9.45 15.48 16.10
C LEU A 114 -10.23 16.09 17.25
N ARG A 115 -11.52 16.18 17.08
CA ARG A 115 -12.44 16.32 18.20
C ARG A 115 -12.89 14.94 18.63
N VAL A 116 -12.66 14.59 19.89
CA VAL A 116 -12.93 13.24 20.41
C VAL A 116 -13.72 13.29 21.71
N SER A 117 -14.61 12.35 21.92
CA SER A 117 -15.32 12.22 23.18
C SER A 117 -14.34 11.83 24.31
N HIS A 118 -14.62 12.28 25.53
CA HIS A 118 -13.73 12.13 26.70
C HIS A 118 -13.40 10.68 27.03
N ASP A 119 -14.26 9.75 26.69
CA ASP A 119 -14.13 8.31 26.93
C ASP A 119 -13.26 7.56 25.89
N MET A 120 -12.85 8.22 24.83
CA MET A 120 -12.10 7.59 23.75
C MET A 120 -10.73 7.02 24.22
N PHE A 121 -9.90 7.82 24.90
CA PHE A 121 -8.58 7.37 25.33
C PHE A 121 -8.64 6.29 26.43
N PRO A 122 -9.48 6.40 27.45
CA PRO A 122 -9.73 5.31 28.40
C PRO A 122 -10.21 4.01 27.73
N MET A 123 -11.10 4.11 26.74
CA MET A 123 -11.56 2.96 25.95
C MET A 123 -10.41 2.28 25.21
N LEU A 124 -9.50 3.06 24.64
CA LEU A 124 -8.32 2.56 23.93
C LEU A 124 -7.17 2.12 24.85
N GLY A 125 -7.28 2.35 26.16
CA GLY A 125 -6.22 2.07 27.14
C GLY A 125 -5.02 3.01 27.01
N ILE A 126 -5.21 4.20 26.44
CA ILE A 126 -4.14 5.18 26.22
C ILE A 126 -4.10 6.14 27.40
N SER A 127 -2.90 6.27 27.98
CA SER A 127 -2.61 7.21 29.08
C SER A 127 -1.69 8.33 28.59
N ALA A 128 -1.83 9.52 29.18
CA ALA A 128 -0.93 10.62 28.89
C ALA A 128 0.48 10.36 29.45
N LEU A 129 1.52 10.75 28.72
CA LEU A 129 2.91 10.77 29.18
C LEU A 129 3.12 11.81 30.28
N GLN A 130 2.46 12.96 30.15
CA GLN A 130 2.44 14.06 31.09
C GLN A 130 1.01 14.59 31.18
N GLY A 131 0.60 15.03 32.37
CA GLY A 131 -0.75 15.55 32.58
C GLY A 131 -1.81 14.43 32.64
N ARG A 132 -2.92 14.62 31.93
CA ARG A 132 -4.10 13.74 31.94
C ARG A 132 -4.83 13.74 30.60
N THR A 133 -5.74 12.80 30.39
CA THR A 133 -6.73 12.82 29.29
C THR A 133 -7.92 13.71 29.65
N PHE A 134 -8.89 13.82 28.73
CA PHE A 134 -10.11 14.64 28.94
C PHE A 134 -10.99 14.10 30.08
N ARG A 135 -11.73 15.02 30.69
CA ARG A 135 -12.76 14.74 31.69
C ARG A 135 -14.15 14.93 31.08
N ALA A 136 -15.16 14.30 31.69
CA ALA A 136 -16.53 14.38 31.21
C ALA A 136 -17.07 15.82 31.19
N GLU A 137 -16.67 16.66 32.17
CA GLU A 137 -17.10 18.06 32.28
C GLU A 137 -16.53 18.93 31.13
N GLU A 138 -15.41 18.53 30.56
CA GLU A 138 -14.74 19.21 29.44
C GLU A 138 -15.40 18.87 28.09
N ASP A 139 -16.12 17.74 28.01
CA ASP A 139 -16.77 17.21 26.82
C ASP A 139 -18.29 17.49 26.81
N THR A 140 -18.69 18.58 27.39
CA THR A 140 -20.07 19.10 27.33
C THR A 140 -20.16 20.28 26.38
N ALA A 141 -21.34 20.56 25.85
CA ALA A 141 -21.57 21.72 24.98
C ALA A 141 -21.07 22.99 25.69
N ASN A 142 -20.25 23.79 25.00
CA ASN A 142 -19.59 24.97 25.55
C ASN A 142 -18.66 24.73 26.78
N GLY A 143 -18.17 23.50 26.95
CA GLY A 143 -17.18 23.14 27.95
C GLY A 143 -15.83 23.89 27.80
N PRO A 144 -14.92 23.74 28.77
CA PRO A 144 -13.61 24.39 28.72
C PRO A 144 -12.81 24.07 27.45
N ALA A 145 -12.10 25.07 26.91
CA ALA A 145 -11.22 24.89 25.75
C ALA A 145 -9.88 24.28 26.20
N VAL A 146 -9.78 22.98 26.16
CA VAL A 146 -8.60 22.20 26.51
C VAL A 146 -8.09 21.38 25.31
N ALA A 147 -6.79 21.08 25.32
CA ALA A 147 -6.18 20.30 24.25
C ALA A 147 -5.20 19.26 24.80
N LEU A 148 -5.07 18.14 24.07
CA LEU A 148 -4.00 17.17 24.19
C LEU A 148 -3.08 17.34 23.00
N VAL A 149 -1.78 17.18 23.19
CA VAL A 149 -0.77 17.29 22.12
C VAL A 149 0.01 15.98 21.97
N SER A 150 0.50 15.69 20.76
CA SER A 150 1.38 14.55 20.54
C SER A 150 2.77 14.77 21.14
N GLU A 151 3.48 13.69 21.43
CA GLU A 151 4.87 13.73 21.88
C GLU A 151 5.77 14.41 20.83
N SER A 152 5.53 14.15 19.55
CA SER A 152 6.26 14.76 18.42
C SER A 152 6.04 16.28 18.35
N LEU A 153 4.80 16.76 18.50
CA LEU A 153 4.51 18.19 18.53
C LEU A 153 5.13 18.85 19.77
N TRP A 154 5.06 18.19 20.93
CA TRP A 154 5.70 18.69 22.15
C TRP A 154 7.20 18.78 22.02
N ARG A 155 7.86 17.75 21.47
CA ARG A 155 9.31 17.74 21.27
C ARG A 155 9.79 18.70 20.19
N GLY A 156 9.02 18.84 19.11
CA GLY A 156 9.33 19.71 17.97
C GLY A 156 8.92 21.16 18.22
N SER A 157 7.70 21.51 17.83
CA SER A 157 7.22 22.90 17.80
C SER A 157 7.07 23.56 19.19
N LEU A 158 6.88 22.74 20.26
CA LEU A 158 6.78 23.26 21.64
C LEU A 158 8.11 23.17 22.42
N GLY A 159 9.21 22.72 21.79
CA GLY A 159 10.57 22.79 22.31
C GLY A 159 10.85 21.91 23.53
N SER A 160 10.14 20.80 23.71
CA SER A 160 10.32 19.85 24.83
C SER A 160 10.23 20.50 26.22
N ARG A 161 9.44 21.55 26.37
CA ARG A 161 9.32 22.27 27.65
C ARG A 161 8.71 21.38 28.74
N PRO A 162 9.33 21.30 29.93
CA PRO A 162 8.80 20.47 31.02
C PRO A 162 7.51 21.03 31.62
N ASP A 163 7.27 22.34 31.50
CA ASP A 163 6.11 23.07 31.96
C ASP A 163 5.00 23.21 30.92
N VAL A 164 4.94 22.32 29.93
CA VAL A 164 3.96 22.36 28.83
C VAL A 164 2.52 22.26 29.32
N ILE A 165 2.27 21.55 30.41
CA ILE A 165 0.93 21.40 30.99
C ILE A 165 0.49 22.72 31.61
N GLY A 166 -0.72 23.18 31.23
CA GLY A 166 -1.27 24.47 31.62
C GLY A 166 -0.92 25.61 30.67
N GLN A 167 0.02 25.45 29.73
CA GLN A 167 0.31 26.44 28.71
C GLN A 167 -0.86 26.56 27.72
N THR A 168 -0.97 27.75 27.12
CA THR A 168 -2.01 28.03 26.11
C THR A 168 -1.43 28.00 24.72
N VAL A 169 -2.07 27.26 23.83
CA VAL A 169 -1.82 27.25 22.37
C VAL A 169 -3.00 27.87 21.64
N ARG A 170 -2.76 28.43 20.47
CA ARG A 170 -3.82 28.98 19.61
C ARG A 170 -4.14 28.02 18.48
N LEU A 171 -5.42 27.61 18.40
CA LEU A 171 -5.96 26.76 17.35
C LEU A 171 -7.06 27.56 16.64
N ASP A 172 -6.88 27.88 15.35
CA ASP A 172 -7.80 28.75 14.60
C ASP A 172 -8.12 30.03 15.38
N ASP A 173 -7.10 30.67 15.95
CA ASP A 173 -7.15 31.87 16.78
C ASP A 173 -7.85 31.71 18.15
N ARG A 174 -8.39 30.56 18.49
CA ARG A 174 -8.95 30.30 19.82
C ARG A 174 -7.89 29.76 20.78
N PRO A 175 -7.84 30.28 22.01
CA PRO A 175 -6.92 29.77 23.03
C PRO A 175 -7.38 28.43 23.57
N TYR A 176 -6.49 27.44 23.65
CA TYR A 176 -6.70 26.14 24.27
C TYR A 176 -5.62 25.90 25.31
N GLN A 177 -6.00 25.41 26.50
CA GLN A 177 -5.04 25.02 27.53
C GLN A 177 -4.58 23.59 27.31
N ILE A 178 -3.28 23.33 27.28
CA ILE A 178 -2.74 21.97 27.19
C ILE A 178 -2.93 21.26 28.55
N VAL A 179 -3.67 20.14 28.53
CA VAL A 179 -3.93 19.33 29.72
C VAL A 179 -3.18 18.01 29.76
N GLY A 180 -2.58 17.59 28.65
CA GLY A 180 -1.77 16.38 28.58
C GLY A 180 -0.99 16.25 27.29
N VAL A 181 0.05 15.39 27.35
CA VAL A 181 0.87 14.97 26.21
C VAL A 181 0.63 13.48 25.99
N LEU A 182 0.24 13.10 24.79
CA LEU A 182 0.02 11.70 24.41
C LEU A 182 1.26 11.11 23.73
N PRO A 183 1.55 9.82 23.93
CA PRO A 183 2.64 9.15 23.24
C PRO A 183 2.38 9.09 21.71
N ASP A 184 3.43 9.11 20.88
CA ASP A 184 3.31 8.97 19.42
C ASP A 184 2.69 7.64 19.01
N THR A 185 2.71 6.63 19.88
CA THR A 185 1.99 5.37 19.69
C THR A 185 0.48 5.50 19.76
N THR A 186 -0.06 6.66 20.11
CA THR A 186 -1.50 6.96 20.08
C THR A 186 -2.09 6.89 18.67
N ASP A 187 -1.24 7.01 17.63
CA ASP A 187 -1.66 6.79 16.26
C ASP A 187 -1.81 5.29 15.96
N PHE A 188 -3.04 4.82 16.05
CA PHE A 188 -3.45 3.45 15.70
C PHE A 188 -4.01 3.32 14.27
N GLY A 189 -3.73 4.28 13.40
CA GLY A 189 -4.26 4.33 12.04
C GLY A 189 -5.54 5.14 11.93
N VAL A 190 -5.69 6.19 12.73
CA VAL A 190 -6.88 7.08 12.71
C VAL A 190 -7.11 7.67 11.32
N LEU A 191 -6.06 8.07 10.62
CA LEU A 191 -6.18 8.61 9.27
C LEU A 191 -6.74 7.59 8.28
N GLN A 192 -6.39 6.30 8.43
CA GLN A 192 -6.96 5.21 7.64
C GLN A 192 -8.45 5.01 7.94
N VAL A 193 -8.84 5.16 9.21
CA VAL A 193 -10.25 5.13 9.61
C VAL A 193 -11.03 6.26 8.93
N LEU A 194 -10.51 7.49 8.99
CA LEU A 194 -11.14 8.64 8.36
C LEU A 194 -11.19 8.48 6.83
N ALA A 195 -10.13 7.92 6.22
CA ALA A 195 -10.06 7.66 4.78
C ALA A 195 -10.97 6.51 4.31
N ALA A 196 -11.39 5.63 5.20
CA ALA A 196 -12.27 4.51 4.86
C ALA A 196 -13.73 4.93 4.62
N ALA A 197 -14.14 6.11 5.12
CA ALA A 197 -15.46 6.66 4.88
C ALA A 197 -15.64 7.09 3.43
N ALA A 198 -16.88 7.09 2.96
CA ALA A 198 -17.25 7.54 1.62
C ALA A 198 -16.78 8.98 1.34
N TYR A 199 -16.67 9.81 2.36
CA TYR A 199 -16.28 11.23 2.28
C TYR A 199 -14.89 11.53 2.90
N GLY A 200 -14.20 10.53 3.43
CA GLY A 200 -13.01 10.71 4.26
C GLY A 200 -11.69 10.76 3.52
N ARG A 201 -11.68 10.51 2.21
CA ARG A 201 -10.44 10.35 1.43
C ARG A 201 -9.58 11.61 1.36
N GLY A 202 -10.18 12.80 1.51
CA GLY A 202 -9.44 14.06 1.58
C GLY A 202 -8.41 14.13 2.72
N PHE A 203 -8.56 13.31 3.77
CA PHE A 203 -7.58 13.22 4.85
C PHE A 203 -6.34 12.38 4.50
N ALA A 204 -6.50 11.36 3.66
CA ALA A 204 -5.40 10.47 3.26
C ALA A 204 -4.47 11.11 2.22
N ASP A 205 -4.94 12.10 1.48
CA ASP A 205 -4.20 12.71 0.36
C ASP A 205 -3.43 13.98 0.74
N ARG A 206 -3.40 14.37 2.01
CA ARG A 206 -2.80 15.62 2.47
C ARG A 206 -1.29 15.55 2.72
N GLY A 207 -0.53 15.11 1.73
CA GLY A 207 0.91 15.27 1.64
C GLY A 207 1.70 14.52 2.72
N GLU A 208 2.51 15.21 3.48
CA GLU A 208 3.51 14.62 4.39
C GLU A 208 2.97 14.20 5.77
N ARG A 209 1.67 14.34 6.04
CA ARG A 209 1.11 14.14 7.38
C ARG A 209 0.48 12.77 7.55
N THR A 210 1.11 11.96 8.35
CA THR A 210 0.71 10.58 8.63
C THR A 210 0.12 10.37 10.05
N HIS A 211 0.06 11.42 10.88
CA HIS A 211 -0.40 11.33 12.28
C HIS A 211 -1.18 12.57 12.73
N VAL A 212 -1.92 12.41 13.81
CA VAL A 212 -2.67 13.48 14.47
C VAL A 212 -1.80 14.09 15.57
N ASP A 213 -1.70 15.42 15.57
CA ASP A 213 -0.84 16.14 16.52
C ASP A 213 -1.60 16.76 17.69
N ILE A 214 -2.90 17.06 17.50
CA ILE A 214 -3.73 17.69 18.53
C ILE A 214 -5.09 17.00 18.62
N TRP A 215 -5.55 16.85 19.82
CA TRP A 215 -6.91 16.43 20.14
C TRP A 215 -7.59 17.48 21.01
N VAL A 216 -8.87 17.73 20.76
CA VAL A 216 -9.75 18.58 21.56
C VAL A 216 -11.02 17.84 21.91
N PRO A 217 -11.73 18.19 22.99
CA PRO A 217 -12.99 17.55 23.34
C PRO A 217 -14.03 17.69 22.23
N LEU A 218 -14.86 16.67 22.02
CA LEU A 218 -15.91 16.63 21.00
C LEU A 218 -16.96 17.72 21.27
N GLN A 219 -17.36 17.88 22.54
CA GLN A 219 -18.38 18.83 22.98
C GLN A 219 -19.66 18.72 22.13
N PRO A 220 -20.34 17.56 22.15
CA PRO A 220 -21.47 17.30 21.27
C PRO A 220 -22.61 18.28 21.51
N ASP A 221 -23.00 19.03 20.47
CA ASP A 221 -24.12 19.97 20.50
C ASP A 221 -25.09 19.64 19.36
N PRO A 222 -26.23 18.99 19.66
CA PRO A 222 -27.23 18.64 18.66
C PRO A 222 -27.96 19.85 18.05
N GLN A 223 -27.85 21.01 18.66
CA GLN A 223 -28.48 22.25 18.14
C GLN A 223 -27.55 22.92 17.11
N ALA A 224 -26.23 22.86 17.34
CA ALA A 224 -25.25 23.41 16.42
C ALA A 224 -25.09 22.58 15.14
N LEU A 225 -25.23 21.25 15.24
CA LEU A 225 -25.10 20.32 14.12
C LEU A 225 -26.36 19.44 14.02
N PRO A 226 -27.29 19.77 13.13
CA PRO A 226 -28.57 19.08 13.01
C PRO A 226 -28.37 17.66 12.43
N ARG A 227 -29.39 16.79 12.59
CA ARG A 227 -29.37 15.36 12.22
C ARG A 227 -29.07 15.11 10.73
N ALA A 228 -29.37 16.06 9.85
CA ALA A 228 -29.02 15.98 8.43
C ALA A 228 -27.53 16.20 8.12
N THR A 229 -26.70 16.48 9.14
CA THR A 229 -25.25 16.71 8.98
C THR A 229 -24.47 15.57 9.62
N HIS A 230 -23.68 14.87 8.83
CA HIS A 230 -23.02 13.60 9.20
C HIS A 230 -21.47 13.73 9.25
N PRO A 231 -20.88 14.45 10.23
CA PRO A 231 -19.43 14.62 10.32
C PRO A 231 -18.75 13.64 11.28
N LEU A 232 -19.52 12.80 11.98
CA LEU A 232 -19.07 12.07 13.15
C LEU A 232 -18.77 10.60 12.84
N PHE A 233 -17.57 10.17 13.16
CA PHE A 233 -17.14 8.78 13.17
C PHE A 233 -17.40 8.18 14.56
N MET A 234 -17.90 6.96 14.60
CA MET A 234 -18.22 6.29 15.85
C MET A 234 -17.34 5.06 16.04
N LEU A 235 -16.64 4.99 17.17
CA LEU A 235 -15.81 3.87 17.56
C LEU A 235 -16.34 3.28 18.86
N GLY A 236 -16.65 1.98 18.87
CA GLY A 236 -17.20 1.30 20.04
C GLY A 236 -16.33 0.13 20.50
N ARG A 237 -16.32 -0.13 21.79
CA ARG A 237 -15.78 -1.36 22.37
C ARG A 237 -16.95 -2.26 22.76
N LEU A 238 -16.99 -3.47 22.16
CA LEU A 238 -18.03 -4.45 22.49
C LEU A 238 -18.05 -4.77 23.99
N ALA A 239 -19.23 -4.91 24.54
CA ALA A 239 -19.40 -5.41 25.89
C ALA A 239 -18.87 -6.86 26.03
N PRO A 240 -18.41 -7.28 27.22
CA PRO A 240 -17.88 -8.63 27.42
C PRO A 240 -18.89 -9.69 26.99
N GLY A 241 -18.45 -10.61 26.11
CA GLY A 241 -19.29 -11.70 25.61
C GLY A 241 -20.23 -11.35 24.43
N VAL A 242 -20.29 -10.09 24.01
CA VAL A 242 -21.07 -9.68 22.84
C VAL A 242 -20.27 -9.90 21.57
N THR A 243 -20.90 -10.46 20.53
CA THR A 243 -20.32 -10.66 19.21
C THR A 243 -20.59 -9.45 18.29
N ALA A 244 -19.76 -9.26 17.27
CA ALA A 244 -19.98 -8.22 16.26
C ALA A 244 -21.33 -8.39 15.54
N ALA A 245 -21.81 -9.63 15.34
CA ALA A 245 -23.10 -9.90 14.74
C ALA A 245 -24.28 -9.43 15.64
N ALA A 246 -24.20 -9.71 16.95
CA ALA A 246 -25.20 -9.24 17.90
C ALA A 246 -25.24 -7.70 17.99
N ALA A 247 -24.09 -7.05 17.97
CA ALA A 247 -23.99 -5.60 17.92
C ALA A 247 -24.56 -5.03 16.61
N GLN A 248 -24.29 -5.68 15.48
CA GLN A 248 -24.85 -5.31 14.18
C GLN A 248 -26.40 -5.36 14.22
N ASP A 249 -26.97 -6.44 14.76
CA ASP A 249 -28.43 -6.62 14.82
C ASP A 249 -29.10 -5.57 15.73
N GLU A 250 -28.50 -5.29 16.90
CA GLU A 250 -29.01 -4.26 17.82
C GLU A 250 -28.93 -2.87 17.19
N MET A 251 -27.79 -2.48 16.62
CA MET A 251 -27.62 -1.16 16.00
C MET A 251 -28.53 -0.99 14.78
N ALA A 252 -28.74 -2.04 13.99
CA ALA A 252 -29.67 -2.03 12.88
C ALA A 252 -31.14 -1.84 13.37
N GLY A 253 -31.50 -2.45 14.49
CA GLY A 253 -32.79 -2.24 15.13
C GLY A 253 -33.02 -0.79 15.57
N ILE A 254 -32.02 -0.17 16.21
CA ILE A 254 -32.06 1.24 16.61
C ILE A 254 -32.13 2.14 15.36
N ALA A 255 -31.35 1.86 14.32
CA ALA A 255 -31.38 2.61 13.06
C ALA A 255 -32.78 2.58 12.42
N ALA A 256 -33.44 1.43 12.40
CA ALA A 256 -34.80 1.29 11.88
C ALA A 256 -35.83 2.08 12.69
N ASP A 257 -35.65 2.21 14.01
CA ASP A 257 -36.48 3.07 14.85
C ASP A 257 -36.24 4.55 14.56
N LEU A 258 -35.01 4.96 14.41
CA LEU A 258 -34.65 6.34 14.06
C LEU A 258 -35.19 6.71 12.67
N GLU A 259 -35.11 5.80 11.70
CA GLU A 259 -35.71 6.02 10.36
C GLU A 259 -37.22 6.23 10.42
N ARG A 260 -37.91 5.54 11.31
CA ARG A 260 -39.37 5.72 11.50
C ARG A 260 -39.71 7.03 12.18
N THR A 261 -38.84 7.51 13.06
CA THR A 261 -39.09 8.68 13.90
C THR A 261 -38.67 9.98 13.21
N TYR A 262 -37.55 9.96 12.48
CA TYR A 262 -36.93 11.14 11.90
C TYR A 262 -36.87 11.08 10.38
N PRO A 263 -37.47 12.05 9.65
CA PRO A 263 -37.44 12.09 8.19
C PRO A 263 -36.02 12.17 7.61
N GLU A 264 -35.07 12.77 8.35
CA GLU A 264 -33.67 12.93 7.99
C GLU A 264 -32.94 11.58 7.90
N ASN A 265 -33.40 10.60 8.69
CA ASN A 265 -32.78 9.24 8.71
C ASN A 265 -33.39 8.31 7.66
N ARG A 266 -34.13 8.84 6.70
CA ARG A 266 -34.73 8.02 5.64
C ARG A 266 -33.65 7.33 4.82
N ALA A 267 -33.84 6.03 4.55
CA ALA A 267 -32.91 5.14 3.87
C ALA A 267 -31.56 4.94 4.60
N ARG A 268 -31.41 5.46 5.81
CA ARG A 268 -30.26 5.23 6.66
C ARG A 268 -30.37 3.87 7.37
N GLY A 269 -29.24 3.30 7.68
CA GLY A 269 -29.09 2.05 8.43
C GLY A 269 -27.81 2.07 9.25
N ALA A 270 -27.44 0.92 9.80
CA ALA A 270 -26.22 0.76 10.61
C ALA A 270 -25.35 -0.35 10.07
N HIS A 271 -24.02 -0.17 10.16
CA HIS A 271 -23.01 -1.17 9.84
C HIS A 271 -21.91 -1.17 10.89
N VAL A 272 -21.64 -2.36 11.45
CA VAL A 272 -20.62 -2.58 12.48
C VAL A 272 -19.55 -3.49 11.91
N GLU A 273 -18.29 -3.03 11.91
CA GLU A 273 -17.17 -3.81 11.42
C GLU A 273 -15.94 -3.68 12.32
N PRO A 274 -15.04 -4.70 12.38
CA PRO A 274 -13.83 -4.63 13.18
C PRO A 274 -12.93 -3.48 12.78
N LEU A 275 -12.42 -2.71 13.76
CA LEU A 275 -11.45 -1.63 13.52
C LEU A 275 -10.22 -2.16 12.76
N SER A 276 -9.76 -3.37 13.08
CA SER A 276 -8.62 -4.02 12.42
C SER A 276 -8.84 -4.24 10.92
N GLU A 277 -10.08 -4.43 10.47
CA GLU A 277 -10.38 -4.60 9.04
C GLU A 277 -10.26 -3.27 8.28
N ILE A 278 -10.64 -2.18 8.92
CA ILE A 278 -10.52 -0.84 8.34
C ILE A 278 -9.05 -0.42 8.25
N VAL A 279 -8.31 -0.58 9.36
CA VAL A 279 -6.91 -0.11 9.43
C VAL A 279 -5.99 -0.95 8.55
N PHE A 280 -6.18 -2.27 8.53
CA PHE A 280 -5.26 -3.20 7.89
C PHE A 280 -5.84 -3.91 6.66
N GLY A 281 -7.16 -3.91 6.47
CA GLY A 281 -7.84 -4.66 5.41
C GLY A 281 -7.33 -4.32 4.01
N ALA A 282 -7.13 -3.05 3.73
CA ALA A 282 -6.67 -2.57 2.42
C ALA A 282 -5.22 -3.00 2.09
N VAL A 283 -4.33 -3.08 3.09
CA VAL A 283 -2.92 -3.43 2.89
C VAL A 283 -2.64 -4.92 3.04
N ARG A 284 -3.52 -5.66 3.71
CA ARG A 284 -3.37 -7.09 4.01
C ARG A 284 -3.15 -7.96 2.76
N PRO A 285 -3.95 -7.84 1.67
CA PRO A 285 -3.74 -8.66 0.48
C PRO A 285 -2.38 -8.42 -0.17
N MET A 286 -1.94 -7.16 -0.24
CA MET A 286 -0.62 -6.81 -0.78
C MET A 286 0.51 -7.45 0.04
N LEU A 287 0.44 -7.35 1.37
CA LEU A 287 1.47 -7.91 2.25
C LEU A 287 1.53 -9.44 2.17
N TYR A 288 0.39 -10.14 2.06
CA TYR A 288 0.36 -11.59 1.87
C TYR A 288 0.93 -12.01 0.51
N VAL A 289 0.66 -11.27 -0.56
CA VAL A 289 1.25 -11.50 -1.87
C VAL A 289 2.76 -11.34 -1.82
N LEU A 290 3.26 -10.27 -1.18
CA LEU A 290 4.70 -10.04 -1.02
C LEU A 290 5.37 -11.13 -0.16
N LEU A 291 4.72 -11.55 0.92
CA LEU A 291 5.21 -12.64 1.77
C LEU A 291 5.28 -13.97 1.00
N GLY A 292 4.24 -14.27 0.21
CA GLY A 292 4.24 -15.43 -0.69
C GLY A 292 5.33 -15.36 -1.75
N ALA A 293 5.51 -14.19 -2.36
CA ALA A 293 6.53 -13.97 -3.38
C ALA A 293 7.96 -14.17 -2.84
N VAL A 294 8.26 -13.57 -1.68
CA VAL A 294 9.58 -13.73 -1.07
C VAL A 294 9.80 -15.14 -0.53
N GLY A 295 8.72 -15.83 -0.10
CA GLY A 295 8.76 -17.25 0.21
C GLY A 295 9.16 -18.12 -1.00
N LEU A 296 8.63 -17.82 -2.18
CA LEU A 296 9.06 -18.47 -3.43
C LEU A 296 10.52 -18.18 -3.76
N VAL A 297 11.00 -16.94 -3.57
CA VAL A 297 12.45 -16.62 -3.76
C VAL A 297 13.33 -17.44 -2.80
N LEU A 298 12.92 -17.59 -1.54
CA LEU A 298 13.63 -18.43 -0.58
C LEU A 298 13.65 -19.90 -1.03
N LEU A 299 12.54 -20.43 -1.51
CA LEU A 299 12.47 -21.80 -2.04
C LEU A 299 13.39 -21.98 -3.25
N VAL A 300 13.44 -21.01 -4.17
CA VAL A 300 14.39 -21.00 -5.29
C VAL A 300 15.85 -21.02 -4.77
N ALA A 301 16.18 -20.17 -3.80
CA ALA A 301 17.49 -20.15 -3.17
C ALA A 301 17.83 -21.50 -2.51
N CYS A 302 16.86 -22.11 -1.82
CA CYS A 302 17.02 -23.44 -1.22
C CYS A 302 17.27 -24.53 -2.26
N VAL A 303 16.52 -24.54 -3.35
CA VAL A 303 16.70 -25.49 -4.46
C VAL A 303 18.08 -25.35 -5.11
N ASN A 304 18.55 -24.12 -5.31
CA ASN A 304 19.87 -23.84 -5.86
C ASN A 304 21.01 -24.39 -4.97
N VAL A 305 20.93 -24.11 -3.67
CA VAL A 305 21.94 -24.61 -2.73
C VAL A 305 21.87 -26.13 -2.61
N ALA A 306 20.66 -26.72 -2.61
CA ALA A 306 20.50 -28.17 -2.66
C ALA A 306 21.17 -28.78 -3.91
N SER A 307 21.01 -28.17 -5.08
CA SER A 307 21.64 -28.60 -6.34
C SER A 307 23.18 -28.50 -6.28
N LEU A 308 23.72 -27.42 -5.70
CA LEU A 308 25.13 -27.23 -5.47
C LEU A 308 25.71 -28.27 -4.50
N LEU A 309 25.01 -28.56 -3.40
CA LEU A 309 25.46 -29.57 -2.42
C LEU A 309 25.39 -31.00 -2.99
N LEU A 310 24.37 -31.30 -3.81
CA LEU A 310 24.28 -32.59 -4.52
C LEU A 310 25.45 -32.78 -5.53
N ALA A 311 25.83 -31.73 -6.24
CA ALA A 311 27.00 -31.77 -7.12
C ALA A 311 28.30 -32.03 -6.34
N ARG A 312 28.46 -31.39 -5.19
CA ARG A 312 29.62 -31.55 -4.30
C ARG A 312 29.65 -32.94 -3.64
N ALA A 313 28.50 -33.44 -3.18
CA ALA A 313 28.41 -34.79 -2.59
C ALA A 313 28.79 -35.86 -3.60
N ALA A 314 28.48 -35.70 -4.88
CA ALA A 314 28.87 -36.60 -5.94
C ALA A 314 30.42 -36.58 -6.20
N ALA A 315 31.02 -35.39 -6.15
CA ALA A 315 32.50 -35.27 -6.28
C ALA A 315 33.24 -35.88 -5.09
N ARG A 316 32.61 -36.03 -3.93
CA ARG A 316 33.17 -36.61 -2.70
C ARG A 316 32.82 -38.07 -2.47
N ALA A 317 32.14 -38.71 -3.41
CA ALA A 317 31.64 -40.07 -3.24
C ALA A 317 32.76 -41.06 -2.93
N GLN A 318 33.94 -40.94 -3.57
CA GLN A 318 35.12 -41.76 -3.29
C GLN A 318 35.67 -41.54 -1.88
N GLU A 319 35.78 -40.29 -1.43
CA GLU A 319 36.21 -39.92 -0.06
C GLU A 319 35.28 -40.56 0.99
N VAL A 320 33.95 -40.46 0.77
CA VAL A 320 32.95 -41.06 1.65
C VAL A 320 33.04 -42.60 1.64
N ALA A 321 33.24 -43.20 0.47
CA ALA A 321 33.44 -44.67 0.35
C ALA A 321 34.69 -45.16 1.09
N LEU A 322 35.83 -44.44 0.93
CA LEU A 322 37.07 -44.74 1.63
C LEU A 322 36.93 -44.63 3.16
N ARG A 323 36.30 -43.59 3.64
CA ARG A 323 36.02 -43.42 5.08
C ARG A 323 35.12 -44.54 5.64
N ARG A 324 34.11 -44.97 4.86
CA ARG A 324 33.27 -46.10 5.26
C ARG A 324 34.04 -47.42 5.27
N ALA A 325 34.94 -47.63 4.31
CA ALA A 325 35.85 -48.79 4.29
C ALA A 325 36.78 -48.81 5.51
N LEU A 326 37.21 -47.59 5.99
CA LEU A 326 38.03 -47.41 7.19
C LEU A 326 37.21 -47.42 8.51
N GLY A 327 35.91 -47.81 8.48
CA GLY A 327 35.09 -48.01 9.68
C GLY A 327 34.27 -46.81 10.16
N ALA A 328 34.18 -45.72 9.37
CA ALA A 328 33.32 -44.58 9.76
C ALA A 328 31.87 -44.95 9.80
N SER A 329 31.21 -44.74 10.93
CA SER A 329 29.80 -45.04 11.12
C SER A 329 28.89 -44.05 10.34
N ARG A 330 27.66 -44.52 9.97
CA ARG A 330 26.67 -43.64 9.30
C ARG A 330 26.33 -42.41 10.13
N ARG A 331 26.26 -42.55 11.47
CA ARG A 331 26.01 -41.41 12.36
C ARG A 331 27.12 -40.35 12.33
N GLN A 332 28.39 -40.75 12.19
CA GLN A 332 29.51 -39.82 12.07
C GLN A 332 29.45 -39.02 10.76
N LEU A 333 29.12 -39.67 9.63
CA LEU A 333 28.95 -38.98 8.34
C LEU A 333 27.74 -38.07 8.33
N LEU A 334 26.63 -38.54 8.88
CA LEU A 334 25.42 -37.69 9.02
C LEU A 334 25.72 -36.41 9.84
N ARG A 335 26.34 -36.60 11.03
CA ARG A 335 26.69 -35.48 11.89
C ARG A 335 27.64 -34.50 11.19
N GLN A 336 28.58 -34.96 10.44
CA GLN A 336 29.53 -34.13 9.69
C GLN A 336 28.79 -33.29 8.61
N PHE A 337 27.90 -33.91 7.79
CA PHE A 337 27.14 -33.21 6.77
C PHE A 337 26.15 -32.19 7.38
N LEU A 338 25.53 -32.55 8.50
CA LEU A 338 24.65 -31.63 9.23
C LEU A 338 25.43 -30.43 9.77
N VAL A 339 26.61 -30.64 10.37
CA VAL A 339 27.43 -29.55 10.89
C VAL A 339 27.93 -28.64 9.74
N GLU A 340 28.35 -29.22 8.61
CA GLU A 340 28.79 -28.45 7.42
C GLU A 340 27.62 -27.59 6.88
N SER A 341 26.44 -28.17 6.68
CA SER A 341 25.26 -27.47 6.16
C SER A 341 24.74 -26.43 7.15
N LEU A 342 24.68 -26.75 8.43
CA LEU A 342 24.22 -25.84 9.47
C LEU A 342 25.16 -24.62 9.62
N LEU A 343 26.47 -24.85 9.57
CA LEU A 343 27.44 -23.76 9.61
C LEU A 343 27.26 -22.81 8.42
N LEU A 344 27.10 -23.37 7.21
CA LEU A 344 26.88 -22.60 5.99
C LEU A 344 25.60 -21.78 6.06
N THR A 345 24.48 -22.37 6.52
CA THR A 345 23.18 -21.67 6.60
C THR A 345 23.14 -20.67 7.74
N LEU A 346 23.84 -20.88 8.86
CA LEU A 346 23.95 -19.89 9.93
C LEU A 346 24.77 -18.66 9.50
N VAL A 347 25.89 -18.88 8.76
CA VAL A 347 26.67 -17.76 8.19
C VAL A 347 25.84 -17.00 7.17
N ALA A 348 25.10 -17.72 6.30
CA ALA A 348 24.19 -17.12 5.34
C ALA A 348 23.03 -16.37 6.04
N GLY A 349 22.51 -16.91 7.15
CA GLY A 349 21.50 -16.26 7.97
C GLY A 349 21.98 -14.96 8.59
N ALA A 350 23.20 -14.94 9.15
CA ALA A 350 23.82 -13.73 9.69
C ALA A 350 24.04 -12.66 8.61
N ALA A 351 24.56 -13.07 7.43
CA ALA A 351 24.66 -12.17 6.27
C ALA A 351 23.28 -11.69 5.79
N GLY A 352 22.27 -12.58 5.83
CA GLY A 352 20.87 -12.28 5.50
C GLY A 352 20.26 -11.25 6.44
N VAL A 353 20.55 -11.30 7.74
CA VAL A 353 20.12 -10.26 8.71
C VAL A 353 20.71 -8.90 8.35
N GLY A 354 22.00 -8.84 7.97
CA GLY A 354 22.63 -7.61 7.49
C GLY A 354 21.94 -7.04 6.24
N LEU A 355 21.63 -7.91 5.27
CA LEU A 355 20.85 -7.52 4.08
C LEU A 355 19.41 -7.11 4.41
N ALA A 356 18.79 -7.77 5.39
CA ALA A 356 17.45 -7.43 5.84
C ALA A 356 17.41 -6.03 6.48
N TYR A 357 18.44 -5.66 7.25
CA TYR A 357 18.53 -4.32 7.84
C TYR A 357 18.54 -3.24 6.76
N ILE A 358 19.41 -3.37 5.76
CA ILE A 358 19.46 -2.47 4.60
C ILE A 358 18.13 -2.50 3.83
N GLY A 359 17.56 -3.69 3.67
CA GLY A 359 16.27 -3.88 2.97
C GLY A 359 15.10 -3.21 3.69
N VAL A 360 15.00 -3.31 5.00
CA VAL A 360 13.95 -2.65 5.80
C VAL A 360 14.09 -1.14 5.70
N GLU A 361 15.30 -0.59 5.85
CA GLU A 361 15.54 0.85 5.74
C GLU A 361 15.15 1.38 4.35
N ALA A 362 15.53 0.66 3.29
CA ALA A 362 15.13 1.00 1.93
C ALA A 362 13.61 0.88 1.71
N LEU A 363 12.97 -0.16 2.25
CA LEU A 363 11.52 -0.35 2.16
C LEU A 363 10.75 0.76 2.87
N VAL A 364 11.17 1.15 4.09
CA VAL A 364 10.55 2.24 4.84
C VAL A 364 10.72 3.57 4.12
N GLY A 365 11.92 3.83 3.55
CA GLY A 365 12.19 5.07 2.82
C GLY A 365 11.49 5.20 1.46
N LEU A 366 11.15 4.07 0.81
CA LEU A 366 10.50 4.05 -0.51
C LEU A 366 8.99 3.81 -0.45
N ALA A 367 8.50 3.38 0.70
CA ALA A 367 7.10 3.03 0.84
C ALA A 367 6.19 4.26 0.89
N PRO A 368 4.96 4.13 0.40
CA PRO A 368 3.95 5.17 0.51
C PRO A 368 3.65 5.52 1.98
N SER A 369 3.37 6.79 2.22
CA SER A 369 3.04 7.31 3.57
C SER A 369 1.71 6.81 4.13
N ASP A 370 0.84 6.28 3.26
CA ASP A 370 -0.49 5.73 3.60
C ASP A 370 -0.46 4.30 4.17
N VAL A 371 0.70 3.63 4.19
CA VAL A 371 0.83 2.33 4.85
C VAL A 371 0.94 2.53 6.35
N PRO A 372 -0.05 2.04 7.14
CA PRO A 372 -0.08 2.28 8.58
C PRO A 372 1.13 1.66 9.28
N ARG A 373 1.66 2.33 10.29
CA ARG A 373 2.71 1.84 11.21
C ARG A 373 4.05 1.45 10.55
N LEU A 374 4.27 1.81 9.30
CA LEU A 374 5.49 1.43 8.58
C LEU A 374 6.75 2.05 9.19
N GLN A 375 6.65 3.27 9.73
CA GLN A 375 7.77 3.94 10.40
C GLN A 375 8.24 3.23 11.69
N ASN A 376 7.38 2.39 12.28
CA ASN A 376 7.69 1.61 13.48
C ASN A 376 8.24 0.21 13.18
N VAL A 377 8.51 -0.11 11.91
CA VAL A 377 9.08 -1.40 11.50
C VAL A 377 10.55 -1.45 11.91
N SER A 378 10.90 -2.44 12.73
CA SER A 378 12.27 -2.70 13.17
C SER A 378 12.52 -4.19 13.23
N ILE A 379 13.78 -4.59 13.07
CA ILE A 379 14.17 -5.99 13.26
C ILE A 379 14.32 -6.24 14.77
N ASP A 380 13.35 -6.93 15.34
CA ASP A 380 13.26 -7.26 16.75
C ASP A 380 13.59 -8.73 17.04
N LEU A 381 13.58 -9.10 18.33
CA LEU A 381 13.93 -10.45 18.78
C LEU A 381 13.05 -11.57 18.16
N PRO A 382 11.72 -11.43 18.04
CA PRO A 382 10.87 -12.38 17.34
C PRO A 382 11.29 -12.60 15.86
N ILE A 383 11.63 -11.54 15.15
CA ILE A 383 12.08 -11.62 13.74
C ILE A 383 13.40 -12.35 13.64
N LEU A 384 14.37 -12.06 14.53
CA LEU A 384 15.62 -12.81 14.61
C LEU A 384 15.38 -14.28 14.92
N GLY A 385 14.40 -14.59 15.78
CA GLY A 385 13.97 -15.97 16.08
C GLY A 385 13.45 -16.69 14.83
N VAL A 386 12.60 -16.05 14.05
CA VAL A 386 12.08 -16.61 12.78
C VAL A 386 13.23 -16.80 11.77
N THR A 387 14.12 -15.84 11.63
CA THR A 387 15.29 -15.93 10.73
C THR A 387 16.20 -17.09 11.12
N LEU A 388 16.46 -17.26 12.42
CA LEU A 388 17.23 -18.39 12.95
C LEU A 388 16.52 -19.72 12.64
N LEU A 389 15.23 -19.81 12.90
CA LEU A 389 14.42 -21.00 12.62
C LEU A 389 14.48 -21.39 11.14
N VAL A 390 14.28 -20.43 10.23
CA VAL A 390 14.39 -20.65 8.77
C VAL A 390 15.77 -21.13 8.40
N SER A 391 16.83 -20.51 8.93
CA SER A 391 18.23 -20.91 8.68
C SER A 391 18.52 -22.33 9.17
N VAL A 392 18.02 -22.70 10.34
CA VAL A 392 18.16 -24.04 10.91
C VAL A 392 17.41 -25.07 10.07
N ILE A 393 16.15 -24.82 9.72
CA ILE A 393 15.35 -25.72 8.87
C ILE A 393 16.04 -25.94 7.52
N ALA A 394 16.50 -24.87 6.88
CA ALA A 394 17.25 -24.98 5.63
C ALA A 394 18.52 -25.83 5.81
N GLY A 395 19.30 -25.60 6.87
CA GLY A 395 20.52 -26.33 7.18
C GLY A 395 20.30 -27.83 7.42
N LEU A 396 19.25 -28.16 8.17
CA LEU A 396 18.83 -29.55 8.41
C LEU A 396 18.39 -30.24 7.12
N THR A 397 17.54 -29.58 6.33
CA THR A 397 17.07 -30.11 5.04
C THR A 397 18.23 -30.42 4.10
N PHE A 398 19.17 -29.48 3.96
CA PHE A 398 20.35 -29.68 3.09
C PHE A 398 21.31 -30.72 3.61
N GLY A 399 21.47 -30.85 4.92
CA GLY A 399 22.32 -31.86 5.53
C GLY A 399 21.77 -33.29 5.40
N LEU A 400 20.43 -33.44 5.35
CA LEU A 400 19.76 -34.73 5.21
C LEU A 400 19.79 -35.27 3.77
N ILE A 401 19.68 -34.43 2.74
CA ILE A 401 19.62 -34.84 1.33
C ILE A 401 20.79 -35.75 0.92
N PRO A 402 22.10 -35.41 1.17
CA PRO A 402 23.22 -36.26 0.81
C PRO A 402 23.21 -37.60 1.55
N THR A 403 22.75 -37.62 2.80
CA THR A 403 22.74 -38.84 3.63
C THR A 403 21.67 -39.84 3.22
N LEU A 404 20.51 -39.36 2.76
CA LEU A 404 19.47 -40.22 2.20
C LEU A 404 19.94 -40.91 0.91
N GLN A 405 20.74 -40.24 0.12
CA GLN A 405 21.32 -40.79 -1.11
C GLN A 405 22.43 -41.79 -0.85
N SER A 406 23.21 -41.66 0.24
CA SER A 406 24.28 -42.55 0.59
C SER A 406 23.81 -43.95 1.07
N ARG A 407 22.49 -44.14 1.27
CA ARG A 407 21.90 -45.44 1.66
C ARG A 407 22.05 -46.53 0.60
N HIS A 408 22.19 -46.15 -0.68
CA HIS A 408 22.21 -47.08 -1.84
C HIS A 408 23.59 -47.10 -2.55
N VAL A 409 24.66 -46.67 -1.87
CA VAL A 409 26.03 -46.81 -2.44
C VAL A 409 26.52 -48.21 -2.20
N ASP A 410 26.58 -49.04 -3.25
CA ASP A 410 27.18 -50.33 -3.23
C ASP A 410 28.72 -50.18 -3.16
N LEU A 411 29.26 -50.50 -1.98
CA LEU A 411 30.70 -50.39 -1.69
C LEU A 411 31.55 -51.25 -2.65
N HIS A 412 31.06 -52.40 -3.07
CA HIS A 412 31.76 -53.31 -4.00
C HIS A 412 31.87 -52.73 -5.41
N ALA A 413 30.80 -52.11 -5.90
CA ALA A 413 30.81 -51.46 -7.22
C ALA A 413 31.73 -50.21 -7.25
N THR A 414 31.73 -49.40 -6.15
CA THR A 414 32.49 -48.17 -6.09
C THR A 414 34.01 -48.35 -5.92
N LEU A 415 34.46 -49.48 -5.27
CA LEU A 415 35.87 -49.81 -5.06
C LEU A 415 36.47 -50.65 -6.18
N LYS A 416 35.66 -51.44 -6.91
CA LYS A 416 36.06 -52.25 -8.02
C LYS A 416 36.28 -51.50 -9.35
N GLU A 417 35.70 -50.30 -9.43
CA GLU A 417 35.77 -49.42 -10.60
C GLU A 417 36.95 -48.42 -10.58
N GLY A 418 38.06 -48.84 -9.95
CA GLY A 418 39.33 -48.09 -10.03
C GLY A 418 39.97 -48.13 -11.42
N GLY A 419 39.31 -47.62 -12.41
CA GLY A 419 39.88 -47.54 -13.75
C GLY A 419 38.90 -47.33 -14.90
N ASP A 420 37.66 -47.74 -14.77
CA ASP A 420 36.73 -47.61 -15.89
C ASP A 420 35.38 -47.03 -15.44
N THR A 421 35.24 -45.74 -15.62
CA THR A 421 34.09 -44.93 -15.20
C THR A 421 32.85 -45.23 -16.03
N ARG A 422 32.24 -46.34 -15.85
CA ARG A 422 30.87 -46.61 -16.27
C ARG A 422 29.83 -46.54 -15.13
N GLY A 423 30.16 -45.77 -14.10
CA GLY A 423 29.20 -45.40 -13.05
C GLY A 423 28.20 -44.38 -13.59
N THR A 424 27.21 -44.84 -14.38
CA THR A 424 25.97 -44.12 -14.60
C THR A 424 25.40 -43.76 -13.24
N ALA A 425 25.37 -42.44 -12.92
CA ALA A 425 24.48 -41.99 -11.86
C ALA A 425 23.12 -42.58 -12.19
N GLY A 426 22.62 -43.50 -11.32
CA GLY A 426 21.40 -44.21 -11.62
C GLY A 426 20.33 -43.22 -12.08
N PRO A 427 19.43 -43.66 -12.97
CA PRO A 427 18.42 -42.78 -13.58
C PRO A 427 17.62 -41.93 -12.55
N GLY A 428 17.60 -42.35 -11.29
CA GLY A 428 17.00 -41.63 -10.18
C GLY A 428 17.70 -40.31 -9.82
N ARG A 429 19.04 -40.23 -9.86
CA ARG A 429 19.80 -39.00 -9.53
C ARG A 429 19.68 -37.94 -10.61
N ALA A 430 19.64 -38.36 -11.88
CA ALA A 430 19.41 -37.43 -13.00
C ALA A 430 17.99 -36.86 -12.97
N ARG A 431 16.97 -37.70 -12.66
CA ARG A 431 15.57 -37.25 -12.48
C ARG A 431 15.42 -36.28 -11.33
N LEU A 432 16.05 -36.50 -10.18
CA LEU A 432 15.97 -35.61 -9.03
C LEU A 432 16.55 -34.22 -9.37
N ARG A 433 17.70 -34.15 -10.04
CA ARG A 433 18.25 -32.82 -10.47
C ARG A 433 17.37 -32.14 -11.49
N GLY A 434 16.84 -32.88 -12.47
CA GLY A 434 15.88 -32.33 -13.41
C GLY A 434 14.63 -31.78 -12.71
N ALA A 435 14.11 -32.50 -11.71
CA ALA A 435 12.96 -32.06 -10.91
C ALA A 435 13.28 -30.78 -10.12
N LEU A 436 14.47 -30.63 -9.54
CA LEU A 436 14.88 -29.41 -8.84
C LEU A 436 14.92 -28.21 -9.79
N VAL A 437 15.55 -28.37 -10.99
CA VAL A 437 15.58 -27.30 -12.02
C VAL A 437 14.16 -26.92 -12.47
N VAL A 438 13.30 -27.91 -12.72
CA VAL A 438 11.89 -27.65 -13.09
C VAL A 438 11.16 -26.88 -12.01
N THR A 439 11.32 -27.27 -10.73
CA THR A 439 10.69 -26.59 -9.60
C THR A 439 11.16 -25.13 -9.47
N GLU A 440 12.47 -24.92 -9.60
CA GLU A 440 13.08 -23.58 -9.55
C GLU A 440 12.55 -22.66 -10.65
N LEU A 441 12.56 -23.14 -11.89
CA LEU A 441 12.04 -22.40 -13.04
C LEU A 441 10.52 -22.19 -12.94
N ALA A 442 9.77 -23.16 -12.43
CA ALA A 442 8.33 -23.02 -12.21
C ALA A 442 8.02 -21.89 -11.21
N PHE A 443 8.77 -21.81 -10.10
CA PHE A 443 8.65 -20.70 -9.16
C PHE A 443 9.03 -19.35 -9.77
N ALA A 444 10.07 -19.31 -10.59
CA ALA A 444 10.45 -18.10 -11.33
C ALA A 444 9.34 -17.68 -12.31
N VAL A 445 8.70 -18.62 -13.01
CA VAL A 445 7.55 -18.34 -13.90
C VAL A 445 6.36 -17.79 -13.11
N MET A 446 6.05 -18.33 -11.93
CA MET A 446 4.98 -17.83 -11.07
C MET A 446 5.23 -16.36 -10.68
N LEU A 447 6.45 -16.04 -10.24
CA LEU A 447 6.84 -14.69 -9.85
C LEU A 447 6.84 -13.71 -11.03
N LEU A 448 7.37 -14.14 -12.17
CA LEU A 448 7.40 -13.34 -13.40
C LEU A 448 5.98 -13.06 -13.93
N SER A 449 5.07 -14.04 -13.83
CA SER A 449 3.67 -13.87 -14.23
C SER A 449 2.97 -12.85 -13.34
N GLY A 450 3.16 -12.94 -12.01
CA GLY A 450 2.63 -11.96 -11.07
C GLY A 450 3.17 -10.56 -11.30
N ALA A 451 4.49 -10.41 -11.50
CA ALA A 451 5.13 -9.13 -11.81
C ALA A 451 4.65 -8.58 -13.15
N GLY A 452 4.54 -9.41 -14.20
CA GLY A 452 4.06 -9.02 -15.51
C GLY A 452 2.61 -8.52 -15.50
N LEU A 453 1.72 -9.20 -14.76
CA LEU A 453 0.33 -8.76 -14.58
C LEU A 453 0.26 -7.40 -13.87
N LEU A 454 1.07 -7.18 -12.82
CA LEU A 454 1.10 -5.88 -12.12
C LEU A 454 1.70 -4.78 -12.99
N ILE A 455 2.76 -5.05 -13.77
CA ILE A 455 3.32 -4.09 -14.73
C ILE A 455 2.24 -3.66 -15.73
N ARG A 456 1.53 -4.61 -16.31
CA ARG A 456 0.48 -4.33 -17.29
C ARG A 456 -0.71 -3.59 -16.65
N SER A 457 -1.11 -4.00 -15.46
CA SER A 457 -2.14 -3.32 -14.68
C SER A 457 -1.76 -1.87 -14.38
N PHE A 458 -0.52 -1.63 -13.97
CA PHE A 458 -0.01 -0.29 -13.71
C PHE A 458 0.07 0.56 -14.99
N TRP A 459 0.50 -0.05 -16.11
CA TRP A 459 0.53 0.62 -17.41
C TRP A 459 -0.88 1.05 -17.85
N ASN A 460 -1.88 0.17 -17.73
CA ASN A 460 -3.26 0.51 -18.03
C ASN A 460 -3.78 1.64 -17.16
N LEU A 461 -3.43 1.62 -15.85
CA LEU A 461 -3.82 2.67 -14.92
C LEU A 461 -3.20 4.03 -15.26
N GLN A 462 -1.96 4.06 -15.75
CA GLN A 462 -1.31 5.29 -16.22
C GLN A 462 -1.91 5.86 -17.51
N GLN A 463 -2.58 5.04 -18.31
CA GLN A 463 -3.26 5.46 -19.54
C GLN A 463 -4.69 5.94 -19.28
N VAL A 464 -5.21 5.82 -18.07
CA VAL A 464 -6.53 6.33 -17.73
C VAL A 464 -6.52 7.84 -17.81
N ASP A 465 -7.45 8.38 -18.58
CA ASP A 465 -7.70 9.82 -18.60
C ASP A 465 -8.37 10.23 -17.28
N PRO A 466 -7.72 11.09 -16.46
CA PRO A 466 -8.32 11.58 -15.22
C PRO A 466 -9.46 12.58 -15.48
N GLY A 467 -9.67 13.04 -16.72
CA GLY A 467 -10.63 14.06 -17.09
C GLY A 467 -10.15 15.49 -16.82
N PHE A 468 -8.87 15.66 -16.45
CA PHE A 468 -8.25 16.97 -16.25
C PHE A 468 -6.76 16.92 -16.61
N ARG A 469 -6.17 18.07 -16.88
CA ARG A 469 -4.75 18.18 -17.21
C ARG A 469 -3.96 18.72 -16.01
N ALA A 470 -3.23 17.84 -15.32
CA ALA A 470 -2.40 18.20 -14.17
C ALA A 470 -1.08 18.89 -14.52
N GLY A 471 -0.55 18.68 -15.73
CA GLY A 471 0.72 19.27 -16.17
C GLY A 471 0.67 20.80 -16.17
N GLY A 472 1.69 21.43 -15.57
CA GLY A 472 1.76 22.89 -15.48
C GLY A 472 0.84 23.53 -14.42
N VAL A 473 0.20 22.73 -13.55
CA VAL A 473 -0.67 23.25 -12.49
C VAL A 473 0.00 23.08 -11.13
N LEU A 474 0.10 24.17 -10.37
CA LEU A 474 0.47 24.18 -8.95
C LEU A 474 -0.78 24.28 -8.10
N LYS A 475 -0.88 23.48 -7.06
CA LYS A 475 -1.90 23.60 -6.01
C LYS A 475 -1.31 24.20 -4.74
N ALA A 476 -2.10 24.93 -4.01
CA ALA A 476 -1.83 25.39 -2.65
C ALA A 476 -3.14 25.38 -1.85
N GLU A 477 -3.10 24.84 -0.66
CA GLU A 477 -4.29 24.69 0.19
C GLU A 477 -4.22 25.64 1.37
N TYR A 478 -5.39 26.10 1.81
CA TYR A 478 -5.55 26.93 2.99
C TYR A 478 -6.88 26.64 3.69
N LYS A 479 -6.95 27.05 4.95
CA LYS A 479 -8.21 27.00 5.73
C LYS A 479 -8.41 28.30 6.47
N LEU A 480 -9.56 28.91 6.24
CA LEU A 480 -9.96 30.17 6.87
C LEU A 480 -10.56 29.90 8.24
N PRO A 481 -10.02 30.45 9.34
CA PRO A 481 -10.59 30.30 10.67
C PRO A 481 -11.95 31.00 10.79
N SER A 482 -12.95 30.32 11.32
CA SER A 482 -14.32 30.87 11.46
C SER A 482 -14.43 32.07 12.39
N THR A 483 -13.41 32.30 13.22
CA THR A 483 -13.30 33.49 14.09
C THR A 483 -13.17 34.80 13.31
N ARG A 484 -12.50 34.76 12.18
CA ARG A 484 -12.28 35.94 11.31
C ARG A 484 -13.04 35.88 9.99
N TYR A 485 -13.38 34.69 9.57
CA TYR A 485 -14.12 34.41 8.35
C TYR A 485 -15.40 33.65 8.67
N PRO A 486 -16.36 34.26 9.31
CA PRO A 486 -17.57 33.59 9.79
C PRO A 486 -18.33 32.95 8.63
N ALA A 487 -18.88 31.77 8.92
CA ALA A 487 -19.67 30.95 8.00
C ALA A 487 -21.03 30.66 8.64
N ASP A 488 -21.73 31.68 9.01
CA ASP A 488 -23.06 31.55 9.60
C ASP A 488 -24.10 31.17 8.52
N PHE A 489 -24.71 30.01 8.68
CA PHE A 489 -25.76 29.55 7.75
C PHE A 489 -26.96 30.50 7.65
N SER A 490 -27.21 31.36 8.66
CA SER A 490 -28.26 32.38 8.59
C SER A 490 -27.96 33.44 7.53
N THR A 491 -26.70 33.67 7.22
CA THR A 491 -26.25 34.64 6.20
C THR A 491 -25.88 33.98 4.88
N TRP A 492 -25.92 32.65 4.81
CA TRP A 492 -25.58 31.91 3.61
C TRP A 492 -26.44 32.30 2.41
N PRO A 493 -25.86 32.50 1.21
CA PRO A 493 -24.46 32.29 0.81
C PRO A 493 -23.58 33.54 0.95
N ASN A 494 -23.98 34.58 1.66
CA ASN A 494 -23.32 35.90 1.74
C ASN A 494 -22.16 35.91 2.76
N PHE A 495 -21.18 35.05 2.63
CA PHE A 495 -19.98 35.04 3.46
C PHE A 495 -18.98 36.10 2.97
N LYS A 496 -19.23 37.36 3.32
CA LYS A 496 -18.54 38.53 2.76
C LYS A 496 -17.03 38.47 2.93
N GLU A 497 -16.55 38.08 4.09
CA GLU A 497 -15.13 38.01 4.42
C GLU A 497 -14.42 36.92 3.61
N GLN A 498 -15.05 35.76 3.43
CA GLN A 498 -14.52 34.67 2.60
C GLN A 498 -14.49 35.05 1.12
N HIS A 499 -15.55 35.70 0.63
CA HIS A 499 -15.60 36.18 -0.75
C HIS A 499 -14.53 37.23 -1.03
N ALA A 500 -14.37 38.22 -0.13
CA ALA A 500 -13.32 39.23 -0.26
C ALA A 500 -11.90 38.66 -0.21
N PHE A 501 -11.68 37.65 0.64
CA PHE A 501 -10.42 36.94 0.68
C PHE A 501 -10.16 36.18 -0.63
N THR A 502 -11.13 35.39 -1.10
CA THR A 502 -11.02 34.60 -2.33
C THR A 502 -10.72 35.47 -3.54
N GLN A 503 -11.43 36.59 -3.67
CA GLN A 503 -11.21 37.51 -4.78
C GLN A 503 -9.83 38.17 -4.73
N ALA A 504 -9.39 38.64 -3.57
CA ALA A 504 -8.07 39.24 -3.41
C ALA A 504 -6.92 38.27 -3.73
N VAL A 505 -7.05 37.00 -3.33
CA VAL A 505 -6.09 35.92 -3.63
C VAL A 505 -6.07 35.63 -5.13
N LEU A 506 -7.24 35.54 -5.79
CA LEU A 506 -7.32 35.31 -7.24
C LEU A 506 -6.67 36.43 -8.04
N GLU A 507 -6.99 37.69 -7.73
CA GLU A 507 -6.43 38.86 -8.41
C GLU A 507 -4.89 38.92 -8.27
N ARG A 508 -4.39 38.66 -7.06
CA ARG A 508 -2.97 38.69 -6.77
C ARG A 508 -2.21 37.53 -7.42
N ALA A 509 -2.79 36.31 -7.39
CA ALA A 509 -2.20 35.13 -8.02
C ALA A 509 -2.22 35.25 -9.55
N ALA A 510 -3.27 35.82 -10.15
CA ALA A 510 -3.31 36.09 -11.60
C ALA A 510 -2.27 37.09 -12.09
N ALA A 511 -1.84 38.04 -11.22
CA ALA A 511 -0.82 39.03 -11.53
C ALA A 511 0.62 38.49 -11.44
N LEU A 512 0.84 37.25 -11.00
CA LEU A 512 2.17 36.65 -10.93
C LEU A 512 2.72 36.35 -12.34
N PRO A 513 4.04 36.59 -12.56
CA PRO A 513 4.66 36.32 -13.85
C PRO A 513 4.53 34.85 -14.26
N GLY A 514 4.16 34.61 -15.51
CA GLY A 514 4.06 33.24 -16.07
C GLY A 514 2.77 32.51 -15.74
N VAL A 515 1.84 33.11 -15.01
CA VAL A 515 0.51 32.55 -14.75
C VAL A 515 -0.37 32.68 -15.98
N LEU A 516 -0.99 31.57 -16.39
CA LEU A 516 -1.91 31.48 -17.54
C LEU A 516 -3.37 31.52 -17.10
N SER A 517 -3.70 30.88 -15.99
CA SER A 517 -5.03 30.87 -15.38
C SER A 517 -4.93 30.52 -13.91
N VAL A 518 -5.93 30.95 -13.15
CA VAL A 518 -6.03 30.76 -11.70
C VAL A 518 -7.46 30.49 -11.31
N CYS A 519 -7.65 29.63 -10.30
CA CYS A 519 -8.95 29.41 -9.68
C CYS A 519 -8.79 29.05 -8.20
N VAL A 520 -9.90 29.21 -7.47
CA VAL A 520 -10.08 28.60 -6.15
C VAL A 520 -11.19 27.57 -6.26
N ALA A 521 -10.97 26.41 -5.67
CA ALA A 521 -11.95 25.34 -5.54
C ALA A 521 -12.09 24.91 -4.08
N GLY A 522 -13.21 24.31 -3.73
CA GLY A 522 -13.39 23.71 -2.40
C GLY A 522 -12.51 22.47 -2.19
N ASN A 523 -12.20 21.75 -3.29
CA ASN A 523 -11.41 20.54 -3.33
C ASN A 523 -10.58 20.54 -4.61
N HIS A 524 -9.38 19.95 -4.58
CA HIS A 524 -8.57 19.73 -5.79
C HIS A 524 -9.07 18.51 -6.59
N PRO A 525 -8.69 18.36 -7.85
CA PRO A 525 -8.87 17.10 -8.58
C PRO A 525 -8.27 15.92 -7.79
N LEU A 526 -8.91 14.73 -7.85
CA LEU A 526 -8.61 13.53 -7.05
C LEU A 526 -8.93 13.64 -5.55
N ASP A 527 -9.55 14.72 -5.10
CA ASP A 527 -10.13 14.80 -3.76
C ASP A 527 -11.65 14.64 -3.88
N PRO A 528 -12.27 13.55 -3.34
CA PRO A 528 -13.69 13.26 -3.52
C PRO A 528 -14.59 14.35 -2.95
N GLY A 529 -14.15 15.12 -1.96
CA GLY A 529 -14.98 16.13 -1.32
C GLY A 529 -16.13 15.49 -0.57
N PHE A 530 -17.33 16.01 -0.75
CA PHE A 530 -18.54 15.49 -0.12
C PHE A 530 -19.66 15.31 -1.15
N THR A 531 -20.65 14.51 -0.79
CA THR A 531 -21.87 14.30 -1.57
C THR A 531 -23.07 14.96 -0.90
N ASN A 532 -24.17 15.11 -1.63
CA ASN A 532 -25.40 15.65 -1.11
C ASN A 532 -26.61 15.09 -1.85
N SER A 533 -27.71 14.96 -1.13
CA SER A 533 -29.01 14.64 -1.70
C SER A 533 -29.55 15.81 -2.49
N PHE A 534 -30.19 15.55 -3.60
CA PHE A 534 -30.79 16.54 -4.48
C PHE A 534 -32.03 15.99 -5.18
N PHE A 535 -32.82 16.88 -5.85
CA PHE A 535 -33.83 16.44 -6.80
C PHE A 535 -33.97 17.45 -7.94
N VAL A 536 -34.42 16.95 -9.09
CA VAL A 536 -34.81 17.78 -10.21
C VAL A 536 -36.24 18.34 -9.93
N VAL A 537 -36.41 19.63 -10.10
CA VAL A 537 -37.73 20.28 -9.91
C VAL A 537 -38.75 19.60 -10.80
N GLY A 538 -39.87 19.19 -10.20
CA GLY A 538 -40.91 18.38 -10.86
C GLY A 538 -40.69 16.86 -10.81
N ARG A 539 -39.55 16.37 -10.28
CA ARG A 539 -39.25 14.94 -10.19
C ARG A 539 -38.87 14.49 -8.75
N ARG A 540 -39.44 15.11 -7.75
CA ARG A 540 -39.08 14.88 -6.34
C ARG A 540 -39.33 13.45 -5.87
N ASP A 541 -40.38 12.78 -6.38
CA ASP A 541 -40.66 11.41 -5.98
C ASP A 541 -39.71 10.40 -6.57
N GLU A 542 -39.24 10.61 -7.80
CA GLU A 542 -38.19 9.79 -8.42
C GLU A 542 -36.88 9.91 -7.64
N ALA A 543 -36.54 11.10 -7.18
CA ALA A 543 -35.30 11.39 -6.46
C ALA A 543 -35.19 10.68 -5.09
N ARG A 544 -36.29 10.09 -4.58
CA ARG A 544 -36.27 9.32 -3.34
C ARG A 544 -35.39 8.06 -3.40
N THR A 545 -35.05 7.61 -4.60
CA THR A 545 -34.19 6.42 -4.87
C THR A 545 -32.89 6.80 -5.57
N TRP A 546 -32.62 8.10 -5.73
CA TRP A 546 -31.40 8.53 -6.39
C TRP A 546 -30.22 8.49 -5.40
N PRO A 547 -29.02 8.12 -5.87
CA PRO A 547 -27.81 8.30 -5.11
C PRO A 547 -27.53 9.79 -4.89
N GLU A 548 -26.76 10.09 -3.88
CA GLU A 548 -26.23 11.43 -3.69
C GLU A 548 -25.33 11.84 -4.85
N ILE A 549 -25.16 13.15 -5.05
CA ILE A 549 -24.31 13.73 -6.09
C ILE A 549 -23.09 14.41 -5.45
N SER A 550 -21.90 14.19 -6.01
CA SER A 550 -20.68 14.87 -5.57
C SER A 550 -20.78 16.36 -5.86
N VAL A 551 -20.52 17.19 -4.87
CA VAL A 551 -20.61 18.64 -4.96
C VAL A 551 -19.23 19.26 -5.05
N ARG A 552 -19.00 20.01 -6.14
CA ARG A 552 -17.76 20.76 -6.40
C ARG A 552 -18.04 22.25 -6.37
N ARG A 553 -17.42 22.96 -5.45
CA ARG A 553 -17.51 24.43 -5.38
C ARG A 553 -16.32 25.04 -6.07
N VAL A 554 -16.53 25.85 -7.09
CA VAL A 554 -15.45 26.34 -7.96
C VAL A 554 -15.65 27.81 -8.34
N THR A 555 -14.58 28.53 -8.53
CA THR A 555 -14.60 29.85 -9.18
C THR A 555 -14.61 29.68 -10.71
N PRO A 556 -15.04 30.68 -11.50
CA PRO A 556 -15.21 30.56 -12.95
C PRO A 556 -13.97 30.04 -13.69
N GLY A 557 -12.76 30.42 -13.25
CA GLY A 557 -11.50 29.96 -13.85
C GLY A 557 -11.17 28.48 -13.69
N TYR A 558 -11.93 27.71 -12.91
CA TYR A 558 -11.62 26.31 -12.60
C TYR A 558 -11.47 25.45 -13.86
N PHE A 559 -12.48 25.46 -14.71
CA PHE A 559 -12.55 24.62 -15.91
C PHE A 559 -11.37 24.88 -16.87
N GLN A 560 -10.98 26.13 -17.02
CA GLN A 560 -9.81 26.53 -17.79
C GLN A 560 -8.50 26.09 -17.10
N THR A 561 -8.42 26.25 -15.76
CA THR A 561 -7.21 25.94 -15.02
C THR A 561 -6.91 24.45 -15.02
N VAL A 562 -7.92 23.60 -14.90
CA VAL A 562 -7.74 22.13 -14.94
C VAL A 562 -7.93 21.54 -16.35
N ASP A 563 -8.28 22.37 -17.37
CA ASP A 563 -8.54 21.97 -18.75
C ASP A 563 -9.68 20.93 -18.86
N LEU A 564 -10.80 21.21 -18.17
CA LEU A 564 -11.99 20.37 -18.19
C LEU A 564 -12.95 20.87 -19.28
N ALA A 565 -13.19 20.03 -20.28
CA ALA A 565 -13.92 20.42 -21.49
C ALA A 565 -15.42 20.60 -21.27
N LEU A 566 -15.99 21.65 -21.87
CA LEU A 566 -17.44 21.86 -21.95
C LEU A 566 -18.03 20.98 -23.07
N THR A 567 -19.04 20.17 -22.74
CA THR A 567 -19.75 19.32 -23.71
C THR A 567 -20.94 20.08 -24.34
N THR A 568 -21.72 20.78 -23.53
CA THR A 568 -22.87 21.57 -24.01
C THR A 568 -23.24 22.69 -23.04
N GLY A 569 -23.86 23.76 -23.53
CA GLY A 569 -24.23 24.90 -22.71
C GLY A 569 -23.11 25.94 -22.56
N ARG A 570 -22.95 26.48 -21.34
CA ARG A 570 -21.91 27.46 -20.97
C ARG A 570 -21.26 27.14 -19.64
N LEU A 571 -20.05 27.57 -19.43
CA LEU A 571 -19.37 27.57 -18.15
C LEU A 571 -19.81 28.76 -17.28
N PHE A 572 -19.33 28.78 -16.02
CA PHE A 572 -19.54 29.92 -15.13
C PHE A 572 -18.76 31.16 -15.61
N SER A 573 -19.31 32.30 -15.29
CA SER A 573 -18.72 33.63 -15.54
C SER A 573 -18.78 34.49 -14.27
N GLU A 574 -18.11 35.62 -14.26
CA GLU A 574 -18.18 36.61 -13.19
C GLU A 574 -19.61 37.16 -12.97
N GLN A 575 -20.51 37.01 -13.96
CA GLN A 575 -21.91 37.39 -13.85
C GLN A 575 -22.73 36.44 -12.97
N ASP A 576 -22.23 35.20 -12.72
CA ASP A 576 -22.89 34.24 -11.85
C ASP A 576 -22.55 34.53 -10.35
N ALA A 577 -22.68 35.79 -9.95
CA ALA A 577 -22.43 36.28 -8.61
C ALA A 577 -23.55 35.90 -7.61
N THR A 578 -23.37 36.24 -6.34
CA THR A 578 -24.31 35.91 -5.25
C THR A 578 -25.72 36.41 -5.48
N THR A 579 -25.90 37.57 -6.14
CA THR A 579 -27.18 38.21 -6.44
C THR A 579 -27.83 37.73 -7.74
N ALA A 580 -27.09 36.97 -8.55
CA ALA A 580 -27.59 36.41 -9.82
C ALA A 580 -28.47 35.17 -9.57
N PRO A 581 -29.31 34.78 -10.54
CA PRO A 581 -30.04 33.53 -10.47
C PRO A 581 -29.10 32.34 -10.20
N ALA A 582 -29.52 31.45 -9.32
CA ALA A 582 -28.70 30.30 -8.93
C ALA A 582 -28.49 29.35 -10.10
N VAL A 583 -27.23 29.05 -10.41
CA VAL A 583 -26.83 28.20 -11.53
C VAL A 583 -26.01 26.98 -11.08
N SER A 584 -25.95 25.97 -11.94
CA SER A 584 -25.12 24.77 -11.76
C SER A 584 -24.59 24.26 -13.11
N VAL A 585 -23.49 23.56 -13.07
CA VAL A 585 -22.93 22.75 -14.17
C VAL A 585 -22.87 21.31 -13.68
N ILE A 586 -23.21 20.35 -14.54
CA ILE A 586 -23.13 18.93 -14.19
C ILE A 586 -22.14 18.22 -15.11
N ASN A 587 -21.62 17.04 -14.69
CA ASN A 587 -20.79 16.24 -15.57
C ASN A 587 -21.63 15.34 -16.49
N THR A 588 -21.01 14.77 -17.53
CA THR A 588 -21.68 13.88 -18.49
C THR A 588 -22.25 12.63 -17.82
N ALA A 589 -21.64 12.11 -16.76
CA ALA A 589 -22.15 10.98 -15.98
C ALA A 589 -23.50 11.31 -15.31
N ALA A 590 -23.61 12.48 -14.66
CA ALA A 590 -24.85 12.95 -14.05
C ALA A 590 -25.92 13.25 -15.12
N ALA A 591 -25.53 13.85 -16.25
CA ALA A 591 -26.43 14.09 -17.36
C ALA A 591 -27.01 12.78 -17.92
N ALA A 592 -26.17 11.77 -18.17
CA ALA A 592 -26.61 10.46 -18.66
C ALA A 592 -27.53 9.74 -17.66
N ARG A 593 -27.25 9.84 -16.36
CA ARG A 593 -28.00 9.16 -15.30
C ARG A 593 -29.36 9.78 -15.05
N PHE A 594 -29.44 11.12 -14.96
CA PHE A 594 -30.65 11.82 -14.52
C PHE A 594 -31.48 12.41 -15.68
N PHE A 595 -30.89 12.56 -16.86
CA PHE A 595 -31.55 13.11 -18.05
C PHE A 595 -31.38 12.20 -19.28
N PRO A 596 -31.69 10.89 -19.18
CA PRO A 596 -31.52 9.99 -20.32
C PRO A 596 -32.33 10.50 -21.51
N GLN A 597 -31.65 10.73 -22.63
CA GLN A 597 -32.24 11.22 -23.90
C GLN A 597 -32.94 12.59 -23.80
N ARG A 598 -32.68 13.40 -22.77
CA ARG A 598 -33.22 14.76 -22.62
C ARG A 598 -32.06 15.75 -22.51
N ASN A 599 -32.29 16.97 -22.96
CA ASN A 599 -31.34 18.05 -22.76
C ASN A 599 -31.43 18.51 -21.29
N PRO A 600 -30.35 18.43 -20.49
CA PRO A 600 -30.36 18.90 -19.11
C PRO A 600 -30.32 20.43 -18.98
N ILE A 601 -29.90 21.17 -20.02
CA ILE A 601 -29.78 22.62 -19.99
C ILE A 601 -31.14 23.27 -19.76
N GLY A 602 -31.21 24.17 -18.77
CA GLY A 602 -32.43 24.84 -18.35
C GLY A 602 -33.23 24.09 -17.30
N ALA A 603 -32.98 22.80 -17.05
CA ALA A 603 -33.58 22.10 -15.94
C ALA A 603 -33.08 22.65 -14.59
N GLN A 604 -33.86 22.53 -13.53
CA GLN A 604 -33.54 23.04 -12.22
C GLN A 604 -33.26 21.92 -11.22
N LEU A 605 -32.11 21.99 -10.56
CA LEU A 605 -31.72 21.11 -9.44
C LEU A 605 -32.01 21.81 -8.13
N GLN A 606 -32.82 21.20 -7.28
CA GLN A 606 -33.01 21.64 -5.90
C GLN A 606 -31.87 21.13 -5.04
N LEU A 607 -31.01 22.02 -4.61
CA LEU A 607 -29.81 21.72 -3.80
C LEU A 607 -29.51 22.92 -2.88
N TYR A 608 -29.23 22.68 -1.60
CA TYR A 608 -29.01 23.71 -0.58
C TYR A 608 -30.12 24.74 -0.50
N GLY A 609 -31.36 24.29 -0.47
CA GLY A 609 -32.51 25.17 -0.34
C GLY A 609 -32.84 26.05 -1.56
N ALA A 610 -32.01 26.01 -2.63
CA ALA A 610 -32.18 26.80 -3.84
C ALA A 610 -32.40 25.93 -5.09
N ALA A 611 -33.33 26.40 -5.97
CA ALA A 611 -33.47 25.84 -7.31
C ALA A 611 -32.38 26.42 -8.22
N ARG A 612 -31.47 25.59 -8.71
CA ARG A 612 -30.32 25.98 -9.51
C ARG A 612 -30.48 25.53 -10.96
N THR A 613 -30.46 26.48 -11.88
CA THR A 613 -30.59 26.17 -13.29
C THR A 613 -29.31 25.53 -13.83
N ILE A 614 -29.41 24.38 -14.49
CA ILE A 614 -28.28 23.75 -15.19
C ILE A 614 -27.97 24.62 -16.42
N VAL A 615 -26.80 25.22 -16.46
CA VAL A 615 -26.34 26.07 -17.57
C VAL A 615 -25.29 25.41 -18.44
N GLY A 616 -24.64 24.32 -17.99
CA GLY A 616 -23.63 23.60 -18.74
C GLY A 616 -23.49 22.16 -18.35
N VAL A 617 -22.93 21.38 -19.27
CA VAL A 617 -22.49 20.00 -19.04
C VAL A 617 -21.02 19.92 -19.42
N VAL A 618 -20.19 19.38 -18.53
CA VAL A 618 -18.75 19.19 -18.73
C VAL A 618 -18.40 17.71 -18.80
N GLU A 619 -17.22 17.39 -19.31
CA GLU A 619 -16.70 16.03 -19.29
C GLU A 619 -16.54 15.50 -17.86
N ASN A 620 -16.27 14.21 -17.74
CA ASN A 620 -16.12 13.55 -16.46
C ASN A 620 -14.73 13.80 -15.88
N GLU A 621 -14.68 14.15 -14.62
CA GLU A 621 -13.47 14.26 -13.80
C GLU A 621 -13.47 13.13 -12.76
N ARG A 622 -12.30 12.50 -12.51
CA ARG A 622 -12.15 11.42 -11.53
C ARG A 622 -11.74 11.99 -10.19
N PHE A 623 -12.58 11.89 -9.17
CA PHE A 623 -12.29 12.39 -7.82
C PHE A 623 -11.76 11.28 -6.89
N GLU A 624 -12.18 10.04 -7.11
CA GLU A 624 -11.92 8.92 -6.19
C GLU A 624 -10.65 8.13 -6.55
N GLY A 625 -9.76 8.75 -7.31
CA GLY A 625 -8.57 8.13 -7.84
C GLY A 625 -8.76 7.54 -9.24
N LEU A 626 -7.65 7.25 -9.91
CA LEU A 626 -7.66 6.82 -11.31
C LEU A 626 -8.35 5.48 -11.55
N SER A 627 -8.44 4.63 -10.52
CA SER A 627 -9.03 3.29 -10.65
C SER A 627 -10.54 3.24 -10.47
N ALA A 628 -11.15 4.30 -9.94
CA ALA A 628 -12.60 4.40 -9.79
C ALA A 628 -13.25 4.99 -11.06
N ASP A 629 -14.51 4.69 -11.30
CA ASP A 629 -15.28 5.38 -12.31
C ASP A 629 -15.51 6.85 -11.94
N ALA A 630 -15.76 7.69 -12.93
CA ALA A 630 -16.07 9.08 -12.66
C ALA A 630 -17.41 9.19 -11.92
N PRO A 631 -17.45 9.82 -10.73
CA PRO A 631 -18.67 9.94 -9.97
C PRO A 631 -19.68 10.91 -10.60
N LEU A 632 -20.94 10.82 -10.20
CA LEU A 632 -21.96 11.80 -10.54
C LEU A 632 -21.62 13.13 -9.87
N ALA A 633 -21.49 14.21 -10.62
CA ALA A 633 -20.98 15.47 -10.08
C ALA A 633 -21.83 16.68 -10.50
N VAL A 634 -21.94 17.62 -9.56
CA VAL A 634 -22.47 18.95 -9.77
C VAL A 634 -21.42 19.99 -9.35
N TYR A 635 -21.16 20.94 -10.24
CA TYR A 635 -20.31 22.10 -9.97
C TYR A 635 -21.21 23.30 -9.61
N LEU A 636 -20.80 24.04 -8.58
CA LEU A 636 -21.51 25.21 -8.10
C LEU A 636 -20.56 26.41 -8.08
N PRO A 637 -21.01 27.62 -8.49
CA PRO A 637 -20.22 28.84 -8.31
C PRO A 637 -19.92 29.06 -6.82
N MET A 638 -18.66 29.22 -6.46
CA MET A 638 -18.25 29.40 -5.06
C MET A 638 -18.92 30.62 -4.39
N LEU A 639 -19.20 31.67 -5.15
CA LEU A 639 -19.94 32.83 -4.65
C LEU A 639 -21.41 32.52 -4.31
N GLN A 640 -22.03 31.55 -4.98
CA GLN A 640 -23.41 31.13 -4.72
C GLN A 640 -23.51 29.95 -3.76
N ALA A 641 -22.38 29.26 -3.47
CA ALA A 641 -22.31 28.12 -2.59
C ALA A 641 -20.95 28.07 -1.87
N PRO A 642 -20.63 29.02 -0.99
CA PRO A 642 -19.34 29.08 -0.32
C PRO A 642 -19.13 27.87 0.62
N SER A 643 -17.88 27.62 0.97
CA SER A 643 -17.49 26.55 1.89
C SER A 643 -17.79 26.93 3.34
N ALA A 644 -18.63 26.18 4.02
CA ALA A 644 -18.94 26.42 5.43
C ALA A 644 -17.77 26.11 6.38
N ASN A 645 -16.82 25.26 5.97
CA ASN A 645 -15.65 24.93 6.77
C ASN A 645 -14.40 25.80 6.43
N GLY A 646 -14.54 26.78 5.54
CA GLY A 646 -13.50 27.75 5.19
C GLY A 646 -12.32 27.14 4.38
N SER A 647 -12.35 25.88 4.00
CA SER A 647 -11.28 25.26 3.20
C SER A 647 -11.31 25.76 1.76
N GLY A 648 -10.12 26.02 1.19
CA GLY A 648 -9.94 26.41 -0.19
C GLY A 648 -8.65 25.87 -0.78
N VAL A 649 -8.71 25.54 -2.07
CA VAL A 649 -7.58 25.08 -2.88
C VAL A 649 -7.36 26.09 -3.99
N LEU A 650 -6.23 26.78 -3.94
CA LEU A 650 -5.77 27.66 -4.99
C LEU A 650 -5.02 26.83 -6.03
N LEU A 651 -5.52 26.82 -7.27
CA LEU A 651 -4.89 26.16 -8.41
C LEU A 651 -4.40 27.23 -9.39
N VAL A 652 -3.17 27.09 -9.83
CA VAL A 652 -2.53 28.04 -10.74
C VAL A 652 -1.89 27.28 -11.89
N ARG A 653 -2.32 27.56 -13.12
CA ARG A 653 -1.68 27.03 -14.33
C ARG A 653 -0.60 27.99 -14.78
N THR A 654 0.57 27.48 -15.06
CA THR A 654 1.74 28.26 -15.50
C THR A 654 2.32 27.73 -16.81
N ALA A 655 2.98 28.61 -17.56
CA ALA A 655 3.72 28.25 -18.77
C ALA A 655 5.06 27.53 -18.49
N GLY A 656 5.64 27.73 -17.29
CA GLY A 656 6.91 27.12 -16.88
C GLY A 656 6.75 26.02 -15.85
N ASP A 657 7.85 25.71 -15.12
CA ASP A 657 7.81 24.76 -14.02
C ASP A 657 6.96 25.32 -12.86
N PRO A 658 5.83 24.67 -12.52
CA PRO A 658 4.95 25.15 -11.48
C PRO A 658 5.62 25.25 -10.10
N SER A 659 6.63 24.44 -9.81
CA SER A 659 7.32 24.42 -8.51
C SER A 659 7.98 25.76 -8.18
N GLN A 660 8.37 26.55 -9.19
CA GLN A 660 9.00 27.85 -9.01
C GLN A 660 8.06 28.91 -8.41
N LEU A 661 6.74 28.73 -8.57
CA LEU A 661 5.74 29.63 -8.00
C LEU A 661 5.39 29.33 -6.54
N SER A 662 5.95 28.25 -5.94
CA SER A 662 5.57 27.79 -4.59
C SER A 662 5.74 28.87 -3.51
N ALA A 663 6.86 29.60 -3.52
CA ALA A 663 7.11 30.66 -2.56
C ALA A 663 6.18 31.86 -2.81
N ALA A 664 5.97 32.22 -4.08
CA ALA A 664 5.11 33.35 -4.47
C ALA A 664 3.63 33.08 -4.10
N LEU A 665 3.14 31.82 -4.30
CA LEU A 665 1.80 31.45 -3.90
C LEU A 665 1.59 31.52 -2.38
N ARG A 666 2.57 31.08 -1.60
CA ARG A 666 2.54 31.23 -0.13
C ARG A 666 2.47 32.70 0.27
N ALA A 667 3.27 33.55 -0.40
CA ALA A 667 3.29 34.98 -0.17
C ALA A 667 1.92 35.64 -0.48
N VAL A 668 1.28 35.27 -1.59
CA VAL A 668 -0.05 35.79 -1.99
C VAL A 668 -1.10 35.56 -0.88
N VAL A 669 -1.15 34.37 -0.31
CA VAL A 669 -2.09 34.08 0.78
C VAL A 669 -1.72 34.82 2.06
N ARG A 670 -0.42 34.81 2.41
CA ARG A 670 0.08 35.43 3.65
C ARG A 670 0.04 36.97 3.63
N GLU A 671 0.21 37.61 2.48
CA GLU A 671 0.01 39.05 2.31
C GLU A 671 -1.42 39.45 2.71
N ARG A 672 -2.40 38.60 2.42
CA ARG A 672 -3.80 38.87 2.80
C ARG A 672 -4.06 38.58 4.27
N ASP A 673 -3.46 37.50 4.77
CA ASP A 673 -3.58 37.09 6.17
C ASP A 673 -2.35 36.28 6.61
N ALA A 674 -1.45 36.93 7.36
CA ALA A 674 -0.18 36.35 7.80
C ALA A 674 -0.34 35.16 8.79
N SER A 675 -1.51 35.01 9.40
CA SER A 675 -1.78 33.94 10.37
C SER A 675 -2.31 32.66 9.71
N LEU A 676 -2.53 32.66 8.38
CA LEU A 676 -2.96 31.46 7.67
C LEU A 676 -1.78 30.56 7.33
N ALA A 677 -1.94 29.29 7.65
CA ALA A 677 -1.07 28.25 7.15
C ALA A 677 -1.41 27.95 5.68
N VAL A 678 -0.39 27.96 4.82
CA VAL A 678 -0.50 27.50 3.42
C VAL A 678 0.22 26.17 3.31
N PHE A 679 -0.51 25.13 2.96
CA PHE A 679 -0.02 23.75 2.94
C PHE A 679 -0.30 23.07 1.60
N GLY A 680 0.16 21.84 1.40
CA GLY A 680 -0.06 21.08 0.16
C GLY A 680 0.42 21.81 -1.09
N VAL A 681 1.46 22.66 -0.99
CA VAL A 681 1.99 23.45 -2.11
C VAL A 681 2.87 22.56 -2.97
N GLU A 682 2.28 22.02 -4.02
CA GLU A 682 2.96 21.06 -4.90
C GLU A 682 2.34 21.06 -6.31
N PRO A 683 3.07 20.60 -7.33
CA PRO A 683 2.49 20.34 -8.64
C PRO A 683 1.36 19.30 -8.56
N LEU A 684 0.23 19.58 -9.24
CA LEU A 684 -0.92 18.68 -9.24
C LEU A 684 -0.58 17.27 -9.79
N GLN A 685 0.47 17.15 -10.61
CA GLN A 685 1.02 15.88 -11.07
C GLN A 685 1.55 15.01 -9.91
N ALA A 686 2.03 15.61 -8.83
CA ALA A 686 2.47 14.86 -7.65
C ALA A 686 1.29 14.16 -6.95
N THR A 687 0.13 14.79 -6.92
CA THR A 687 -1.11 14.19 -6.41
C THR A 687 -1.50 12.93 -7.20
N ILE A 688 -1.44 12.99 -8.55
CA ILE A 688 -1.65 11.79 -9.41
C ILE A 688 -0.63 10.70 -9.05
N SER A 689 0.65 11.05 -8.97
CA SER A 689 1.72 10.10 -8.67
C SER A 689 1.53 9.43 -7.30
N ARG A 690 0.98 10.16 -6.33
CA ARG A 690 0.68 9.69 -4.99
C ARG A 690 -0.53 8.73 -4.97
N SER A 691 -1.58 9.02 -5.73
CA SER A 691 -2.79 8.18 -5.81
C SER A 691 -2.51 6.75 -6.33
N VAL A 692 -1.40 6.54 -7.03
CA VAL A 692 -0.96 5.23 -7.56
C VAL A 692 0.26 4.65 -6.82
N SER A 693 0.77 5.32 -5.78
CA SER A 693 2.02 5.00 -5.10
C SER A 693 2.05 3.59 -4.51
N GLN A 694 0.98 3.15 -3.87
CA GLN A 694 0.87 1.83 -3.25
C GLN A 694 0.95 0.71 -4.29
N ARG A 695 0.28 0.85 -5.44
CA ARG A 695 0.33 -0.13 -6.53
C ARG A 695 1.70 -0.16 -7.19
N ARG A 696 2.31 1.01 -7.39
CA ARG A 696 3.68 1.15 -7.91
C ARG A 696 4.69 0.48 -6.99
N PHE A 697 4.57 0.66 -5.69
CA PHE A 697 5.43 0.04 -4.69
C PHE A 697 5.34 -1.50 -4.74
N ALA A 698 4.12 -2.05 -4.71
CA ALA A 698 3.90 -3.50 -4.81
C ALA A 698 4.46 -4.08 -6.12
N MET A 699 4.24 -3.39 -7.25
CA MET A 699 4.78 -3.77 -8.55
C MET A 699 6.32 -3.83 -8.53
N TRP A 700 7.00 -2.79 -8.02
CA TRP A 700 8.46 -2.74 -7.98
C TRP A 700 9.04 -3.86 -7.12
N LEU A 701 8.43 -4.16 -5.97
CA LEU A 701 8.88 -5.27 -5.12
C LEU A 701 8.76 -6.61 -5.83
N LEU A 702 7.62 -6.86 -6.49
CA LEU A 702 7.43 -8.09 -7.26
C LEU A 702 8.40 -8.19 -8.44
N VAL A 703 8.71 -7.09 -9.13
CA VAL A 703 9.72 -7.06 -10.20
C VAL A 703 11.11 -7.42 -9.67
N VAL A 704 11.50 -6.87 -8.52
CA VAL A 704 12.79 -7.20 -7.89
C VAL A 704 12.83 -8.69 -7.49
N PHE A 705 11.77 -9.23 -6.90
CA PHE A 705 11.73 -10.64 -6.52
C PHE A 705 11.71 -11.56 -7.74
N ALA A 706 10.96 -11.22 -8.77
CA ALA A 706 10.93 -11.97 -10.03
C ALA A 706 12.30 -11.93 -10.75
N GLY A 707 12.95 -10.76 -10.79
CA GLY A 707 14.30 -10.61 -11.32
C GLY A 707 15.33 -11.44 -10.55
N THR A 708 15.25 -11.44 -9.22
CA THR A 708 16.10 -12.24 -8.34
C THR A 708 15.90 -13.75 -8.61
N ALA A 709 14.65 -14.21 -8.68
CA ALA A 709 14.32 -15.59 -8.99
C ALA A 709 14.79 -16.00 -10.40
N LEU A 710 14.66 -15.11 -11.38
CA LEU A 710 15.14 -15.34 -12.74
C LEU A 710 16.67 -15.48 -12.79
N LEU A 711 17.39 -14.63 -12.09
CA LEU A 711 18.86 -14.71 -11.98
C LEU A 711 19.30 -16.01 -11.29
N LEU A 712 18.65 -16.36 -10.18
CA LEU A 712 18.90 -17.59 -9.47
C LEU A 712 18.62 -18.80 -10.37
N GLY A 713 17.52 -18.81 -11.10
CA GLY A 713 17.15 -19.85 -12.07
C GLY A 713 18.15 -19.98 -13.21
N ALA A 714 18.66 -18.87 -13.72
CA ALA A 714 19.72 -18.88 -14.73
C ALA A 714 21.01 -19.51 -14.20
N VAL A 715 21.42 -19.19 -12.97
CA VAL A 715 22.57 -19.77 -12.28
C VAL A 715 22.36 -21.26 -12.03
N GLY A 716 21.16 -21.68 -11.62
CA GLY A 716 20.80 -23.09 -11.42
C GLY A 716 20.91 -23.92 -12.70
N ILE A 717 20.30 -23.43 -13.81
CA ILE A 717 20.44 -24.10 -15.13
C ILE A 717 21.92 -24.20 -15.52
N HIS A 718 22.64 -23.09 -15.46
CA HIS A 718 24.06 -23.05 -15.82
C HIS A 718 24.90 -24.02 -14.98
N GLY A 719 24.68 -24.08 -13.66
CA GLY A 719 25.39 -24.95 -12.74
C GLY A 719 25.15 -26.42 -13.03
N VAL A 720 23.89 -26.83 -13.22
CA VAL A 720 23.52 -28.23 -13.50
C VAL A 720 24.07 -28.67 -14.84
N LEU A 721 23.95 -27.86 -15.89
CA LEU A 721 24.47 -28.20 -17.22
C LEU A 721 25.98 -28.21 -17.29
N SER A 722 26.68 -27.28 -16.66
CA SER A 722 28.14 -27.26 -16.58
C SER A 722 28.69 -28.53 -15.92
N TYR A 723 28.02 -28.99 -14.85
CA TYR A 723 28.34 -30.22 -14.18
C TYR A 723 28.09 -31.45 -15.07
N ASP A 724 26.96 -31.54 -15.75
CA ASP A 724 26.60 -32.63 -16.65
C ASP A 724 27.58 -32.73 -17.84
N VAL A 725 27.94 -31.60 -18.41
CA VAL A 725 28.94 -31.52 -19.48
C VAL A 725 30.32 -31.99 -18.98
N ALA A 726 30.76 -31.50 -17.81
CA ALA A 726 32.06 -31.92 -17.24
C ALA A 726 32.13 -33.43 -17.01
N ARG A 727 31.03 -34.04 -16.57
CA ARG A 727 30.97 -35.48 -16.32
C ARG A 727 30.92 -36.31 -17.61
N ARG A 728 30.27 -35.83 -18.66
CA ARG A 728 30.14 -36.48 -19.97
C ARG A 728 31.30 -36.14 -20.92
N ARG A 729 32.35 -35.49 -20.41
CA ARG A 729 33.47 -34.99 -21.25
C ARG A 729 34.13 -36.09 -22.06
N ARG A 730 34.35 -37.29 -21.43
CA ARG A 730 34.91 -38.47 -22.12
C ARG A 730 33.92 -39.04 -23.14
N GLU A 731 32.63 -39.15 -22.84
CA GLU A 731 31.61 -39.61 -23.77
C GLU A 731 31.48 -38.67 -24.98
N ILE A 732 31.51 -37.35 -24.72
CA ILE A 732 31.52 -36.34 -25.78
C ILE A 732 32.79 -36.41 -26.60
N GLY A 733 33.95 -36.60 -25.96
CA GLY A 733 35.23 -36.80 -26.64
C GLY A 733 35.28 -38.02 -27.55
N ILE A 734 34.73 -39.16 -27.07
CA ILE A 734 34.62 -40.41 -27.88
C ILE A 734 33.66 -40.19 -29.07
N ARG A 735 32.54 -39.56 -28.86
CA ARG A 735 31.60 -39.25 -29.99
C ARG A 735 32.23 -38.34 -31.03
N MET A 736 32.98 -37.32 -30.59
CA MET A 736 33.71 -36.43 -31.51
C MET A 736 34.87 -37.15 -32.23
N ALA A 737 35.56 -38.02 -31.55
CA ALA A 737 36.60 -38.84 -32.18
C ALA A 737 36.01 -39.83 -33.21
N LEU A 738 34.78 -40.26 -33.04
CA LEU A 738 34.02 -41.11 -33.99
C LEU A 738 33.31 -40.29 -35.09
N GLY A 739 33.54 -38.96 -35.20
CA GLY A 739 33.04 -38.12 -36.27
C GLY A 739 31.74 -37.38 -35.99
N ALA A 740 31.27 -37.32 -34.76
CA ALA A 740 30.12 -36.52 -34.40
C ALA A 740 30.42 -35.03 -34.58
N GLN A 741 29.52 -34.32 -35.29
CA GLN A 741 29.67 -32.88 -35.51
C GLN A 741 29.37 -32.10 -34.22
N PRO A 742 30.05 -30.97 -33.94
CA PRO A 742 29.79 -30.10 -32.81
C PRO A 742 28.31 -29.66 -32.67
N SER A 743 27.64 -29.45 -33.82
CA SER A 743 26.18 -29.10 -33.88
C SER A 743 25.29 -30.21 -33.32
N GLY A 744 25.65 -31.48 -33.48
CA GLY A 744 24.92 -32.61 -32.91
C GLY A 744 24.98 -32.63 -31.37
N ILE A 745 26.13 -32.30 -30.79
CA ILE A 745 26.33 -32.22 -29.34
C ILE A 745 25.54 -31.04 -28.77
N LEU A 746 25.65 -29.88 -29.43
CA LEU A 746 24.86 -28.69 -29.07
C LEU A 746 23.35 -29.01 -29.04
N ARG A 747 22.81 -29.67 -30.08
CA ARG A 747 21.39 -30.05 -30.18
C ARG A 747 20.93 -30.96 -29.03
N ILE A 748 21.76 -31.90 -28.60
CA ILE A 748 21.42 -32.81 -27.48
C ILE A 748 21.37 -32.04 -26.17
N ILE A 749 22.34 -31.15 -25.88
CA ILE A 749 22.39 -30.39 -24.64
C ILE A 749 21.25 -29.36 -24.59
N ILE A 750 21.05 -28.60 -25.66
CA ILE A 750 19.97 -27.58 -25.75
C ILE A 750 18.59 -28.24 -25.71
N GLY A 751 18.41 -29.40 -26.39
CA GLY A 751 17.16 -30.14 -26.40
C GLY A 751 16.74 -30.65 -25.01
N GLN A 752 17.72 -31.12 -24.23
CA GLN A 752 17.47 -31.54 -22.84
C GLN A 752 17.04 -30.36 -21.93
N SER A 753 17.71 -29.24 -22.07
CA SER A 753 17.36 -28.01 -21.35
C SER A 753 16.00 -27.45 -21.76
N ALA A 754 15.70 -27.45 -23.08
CA ALA A 754 14.42 -27.02 -23.61
C ALA A 754 13.26 -27.84 -23.05
N LEU A 755 13.40 -29.17 -22.95
CA LEU A 755 12.35 -30.02 -22.35
C LEU A 755 12.10 -29.66 -20.89
N LEU A 756 13.14 -29.47 -20.07
CA LEU A 756 12.98 -29.06 -18.67
C LEU A 756 12.31 -27.69 -18.58
N THR A 757 12.68 -26.76 -19.45
CA THR A 757 12.08 -25.42 -19.50
C THR A 757 10.59 -25.48 -19.89
N VAL A 758 10.20 -26.31 -20.87
CA VAL A 758 8.79 -26.47 -21.27
C VAL A 758 7.97 -27.05 -20.12
N VAL A 759 8.48 -28.10 -19.44
CA VAL A 759 7.79 -28.68 -18.27
C VAL A 759 7.65 -27.66 -17.16
N ALA A 760 8.69 -26.88 -16.89
CA ALA A 760 8.65 -25.81 -15.88
C ALA A 760 7.67 -24.69 -16.25
N LEU A 761 7.59 -24.31 -17.54
CA LEU A 761 6.61 -23.33 -18.04
C LEU A 761 5.17 -23.82 -17.81
N VAL A 762 4.88 -25.09 -18.11
CA VAL A 762 3.52 -25.64 -17.90
C VAL A 762 3.17 -25.65 -16.41
N ILE A 763 4.06 -26.17 -15.54
CA ILE A 763 3.82 -26.21 -14.09
C ILE A 763 3.75 -24.79 -13.51
N GLY A 764 4.68 -23.92 -13.91
CA GLY A 764 4.74 -22.55 -13.45
C GLY A 764 3.52 -21.72 -13.89
N ALA A 765 3.06 -21.90 -15.14
CA ALA A 765 1.85 -21.26 -15.63
C ALA A 765 0.59 -21.75 -14.88
N ALA A 766 0.47 -23.05 -14.64
CA ALA A 766 -0.63 -23.61 -13.85
C ALA A 766 -0.63 -23.06 -12.41
N GLY A 767 0.56 -23.00 -11.79
CA GLY A 767 0.71 -22.41 -10.44
C GLY A 767 0.41 -20.91 -10.43
N ALA A 768 0.89 -20.15 -11.41
CA ALA A 768 0.58 -18.74 -11.58
C ALA A 768 -0.93 -18.51 -11.73
N PHE A 769 -1.58 -19.32 -12.57
CA PHE A 769 -3.03 -19.27 -12.77
C PHE A 769 -3.80 -19.47 -11.45
N ALA A 770 -3.39 -20.42 -10.62
CA ALA A 770 -4.00 -20.64 -9.31
C ALA A 770 -3.75 -19.47 -8.34
N LEU A 771 -2.59 -18.81 -8.43
CA LEU A 771 -2.23 -17.71 -7.54
C LEU A 771 -2.84 -16.35 -7.97
N THR A 772 -3.29 -16.21 -9.23
CA THR A 772 -3.85 -14.93 -9.72
C THR A 772 -5.09 -14.48 -8.96
N ARG A 773 -5.85 -15.39 -8.34
CA ARG A 773 -6.98 -15.04 -7.46
C ARG A 773 -6.58 -14.13 -6.29
N PHE A 774 -5.36 -14.26 -5.76
CA PHE A 774 -4.85 -13.41 -4.68
C PHE A 774 -4.38 -12.05 -5.18
N LEU A 775 -4.10 -11.94 -6.47
CA LEU A 775 -3.73 -10.68 -7.13
C LEU A 775 -4.94 -9.89 -7.63
N SER A 776 -6.13 -10.49 -7.70
CA SER A 776 -7.31 -9.89 -8.34
C SER A 776 -7.66 -8.50 -7.80
N THR A 777 -7.51 -8.27 -6.49
CA THR A 777 -7.76 -6.97 -5.84
C THR A 777 -6.70 -5.90 -6.16
N LEU A 778 -5.52 -6.32 -6.64
CA LEU A 778 -4.43 -5.42 -7.01
C LEU A 778 -4.42 -5.11 -8.52
N LEU A 779 -5.15 -5.89 -9.33
CA LEU A 779 -5.19 -5.73 -10.79
C LEU A 779 -6.23 -4.67 -11.18
N PHE A 780 -5.89 -3.87 -12.19
CA PHE A 780 -6.77 -2.89 -12.82
C PHE A 780 -6.76 -3.07 -14.33
N GLY A 781 -7.92 -3.23 -14.93
CA GLY A 781 -8.07 -3.33 -16.40
C GLY A 781 -7.35 -4.51 -17.04
N VAL A 782 -6.97 -5.54 -16.25
CA VAL A 782 -6.28 -6.73 -16.73
C VAL A 782 -6.92 -7.95 -16.10
N SER A 783 -7.25 -8.94 -16.92
CA SER A 783 -7.65 -10.26 -16.42
C SER A 783 -6.46 -10.95 -15.76
N GLY A 784 -6.68 -11.64 -14.62
CA GLY A 784 -5.66 -12.50 -14.03
C GLY A 784 -5.10 -13.59 -14.97
N HIS A 785 -5.77 -13.84 -16.09
CA HIS A 785 -5.42 -14.84 -17.10
C HIS A 785 -4.97 -14.21 -18.42
N ASP A 786 -4.38 -13.03 -18.39
CA ASP A 786 -3.99 -12.27 -19.57
C ASP A 786 -2.99 -13.01 -20.47
N PRO A 787 -3.37 -13.43 -21.69
CA PRO A 787 -2.53 -14.28 -22.53
C PRO A 787 -1.21 -13.61 -22.92
N ALA A 788 -1.22 -12.29 -23.13
CA ALA A 788 -0.01 -11.57 -23.56
C ALA A 788 1.06 -11.58 -22.46
N THR A 789 0.67 -11.47 -21.19
CA THR A 789 1.59 -11.59 -20.06
C THR A 789 2.21 -12.98 -19.99
N PHE A 790 1.40 -14.04 -20.10
CA PHE A 790 1.90 -15.42 -20.04
C PHE A 790 2.81 -15.76 -21.22
N VAL A 791 2.49 -15.31 -22.44
CA VAL A 791 3.35 -15.48 -23.62
C VAL A 791 4.66 -14.70 -23.47
N GLY A 792 4.62 -13.46 -22.98
CA GLY A 792 5.81 -12.65 -22.71
C GLY A 792 6.75 -13.30 -21.67
N VAL A 793 6.17 -13.84 -20.60
CA VAL A 793 6.94 -14.58 -19.57
C VAL A 793 7.55 -15.87 -20.17
N ALA A 794 6.78 -16.60 -20.95
CA ALA A 794 7.29 -17.82 -21.61
C ALA A 794 8.45 -17.51 -22.56
N ALA A 795 8.33 -16.43 -23.34
CA ALA A 795 9.40 -15.98 -24.25
C ALA A 795 10.65 -15.54 -23.48
N LEU A 796 10.49 -14.76 -22.40
CA LEU A 796 11.59 -14.33 -21.54
C LEU A 796 12.30 -15.53 -20.90
N MET A 797 11.56 -16.48 -20.34
CA MET A 797 12.12 -17.69 -19.74
C MET A 797 12.85 -18.55 -20.76
N ALA A 798 12.30 -18.72 -21.95
CA ALA A 798 12.95 -19.46 -23.04
C ALA A 798 14.28 -18.77 -23.44
N ALA A 799 14.29 -17.44 -23.57
CA ALA A 799 15.48 -16.68 -23.88
C ALA A 799 16.57 -16.82 -22.80
N VAL A 800 16.20 -16.69 -21.52
CA VAL A 800 17.16 -16.84 -20.39
C VAL A 800 17.68 -18.26 -20.31
N ALA A 801 16.83 -19.28 -20.44
CA ALA A 801 17.25 -20.68 -20.45
C ALA A 801 18.20 -20.96 -21.62
N PHE A 802 17.90 -20.43 -22.82
CA PHE A 802 18.79 -20.55 -23.98
C PHE A 802 20.15 -19.89 -23.74
N CYS A 803 20.19 -18.65 -23.20
CA CYS A 803 21.43 -17.96 -22.86
C CYS A 803 22.25 -18.73 -21.81
N ALA A 804 21.59 -19.19 -20.73
CA ALA A 804 22.25 -19.93 -19.65
C ALA A 804 22.84 -21.28 -20.11
N THR A 805 22.22 -21.90 -21.12
CA THR A 805 22.67 -23.21 -21.68
C THR A 805 23.74 -23.07 -22.76
N THR A 806 23.77 -21.94 -23.47
CA THR A 806 24.69 -21.76 -24.63
C THR A 806 26.15 -21.81 -24.22
N ILE A 807 26.54 -21.17 -23.10
CA ILE A 807 27.93 -21.14 -22.63
C ILE A 807 28.48 -22.55 -22.32
N PRO A 808 27.82 -23.40 -21.46
CA PRO A 808 28.26 -24.76 -21.21
C PRO A 808 28.26 -25.63 -22.46
N ALA A 809 27.24 -25.49 -23.31
CA ALA A 809 27.12 -26.28 -24.52
C ALA A 809 28.22 -25.95 -25.55
N TRP A 810 28.54 -24.66 -25.69
CA TRP A 810 29.63 -24.21 -26.57
C TRP A 810 31.03 -24.69 -26.10
N ARG A 811 31.28 -24.66 -24.77
CA ARG A 811 32.51 -25.22 -24.16
C ARG A 811 32.60 -26.70 -24.41
N ALA A 812 31.51 -27.45 -24.30
CA ALA A 812 31.44 -28.88 -24.59
C ALA A 812 31.76 -29.18 -26.07
N ALA A 813 31.21 -28.40 -27.01
CA ALA A 813 31.41 -28.59 -28.45
C ALA A 813 32.84 -28.25 -28.94
N ARG A 814 33.63 -27.50 -28.13
CA ARG A 814 35.04 -27.15 -28.44
C ARG A 814 36.05 -27.96 -27.64
N THR A 815 35.66 -29.02 -26.94
CA THR A 815 36.57 -29.87 -26.21
C THR A 815 37.43 -30.67 -27.20
N ASP A 816 38.77 -30.55 -27.06
CA ASP A 816 39.72 -31.33 -27.88
C ASP A 816 39.58 -32.82 -27.54
N PRO A 817 39.23 -33.67 -28.55
CA PRO A 817 39.08 -35.11 -28.34
C PRO A 817 40.35 -35.78 -27.77
N ALA A 818 41.54 -35.32 -28.18
CA ALA A 818 42.82 -35.88 -27.74
C ALA A 818 43.08 -35.57 -26.26
N LEU A 819 42.71 -34.35 -25.78
CA LEU A 819 42.84 -33.98 -24.38
C LEU A 819 41.76 -34.67 -23.51
N ALA A 820 40.56 -34.88 -24.06
CA ALA A 820 39.47 -35.57 -23.35
C ALA A 820 39.75 -37.08 -23.12
N LEU A 821 40.57 -37.70 -23.97
CA LEU A 821 40.98 -39.11 -23.86
C LEU A 821 42.24 -39.29 -23.01
N ARG A 822 43.08 -38.22 -22.82
CA ARG A 822 44.32 -38.23 -21.99
C ARG A 822 44.11 -37.78 -20.54
N ALA A 823 42.96 -37.23 -20.21
CA ALA A 823 42.68 -36.83 -18.83
C ALA A 823 42.35 -38.07 -17.98
N GLU A 824 43.39 -38.57 -17.28
CA GLU A 824 43.29 -39.57 -16.20
C GLU A 824 42.73 -38.92 -14.91
#